data_ed46777394817f502be731e150851ed4
#
_entry.id   ed46777394817f502be731e150851ed4
#
_cell.length_a   1.000
_cell.length_b   1.000
_cell.length_c   1.000
_cell.angle_alpha   90.00
_cell.angle_beta   90.00
_cell.angle_gamma   90.00
#
_symmetry.space_group_name_H-M   'P 1'
#
loop_
_entity.id
_entity.type
_entity.pdbx_description
1 polymer ?
#
loop_
_entity_poly.entity_id
_entity_poly.type
_entity_poly.pdbx_seq_one_letter_code
_entity_poly.pdbx_strand_id
1 'polypeptide(L)'
;MKKYLPKKTPGRFGFFLCFSLMQLTTFAQRNTILFSDSLFTKMADTTIRPFVKSAPYFIAEWKDVQPKNVNVIRHLDEKTAIINVRTESELKELETLARIAPAMNKWKLSPTAEKMMDKFRSRQQKYLITAADLDSLIEVLKKMKNGLALLSIDKLSKTVVVSSTANFVNDHVLPLKEIIFVDIREDPHSEINIIGYDRSFHGINAVDYSIPNANGKNVIVGVKEQTMDETDIDLHERVLPSSLAAPGITNHATVISSIIGGAGNSSYSGRGIAYGCRFFPSSFENLFADDPSILNSNKVTVQNHSYGTVIQQFYGAEAVSYDNLAWFDKHYIPVFSAGNQGSSFATEGKYANIPGYANLTGNFKMAKNVITVGAVDKESFLEDESSSGPIYDGRLAPQLVALGPNGTSDAAAMVSGTIAVMQQVYADNNNLAIPAASLIKAILYNNAEDISTAGIDYKTGYGMLDSYASIKAIQQNQFDSGLLTAGVPWTRTIAVPSNAAQLKVTLAWTDSAANVNDNKAIVNDLDLEVQDVNSGLIYKPWVLNVSPNADSLSKPATRKRDSLNTAEQVSIQLPATGNYQVKIIAADVGSAAMPFHISWRVDTLNTFQFTSPQHTSDVNRDEDAGLFIRWKAFVADTNQTGNLYISYDRGAGWSLLQAGYKIYKNRYEWTIKDTTSTAILKMVTGFGDFLSKEFIISKVTRPRVEFLCTDSFGISWDRHIYARHYIVFALTDSPYLKQVLTIQDTSTVLKRSDFPWDIYAVEPVLTNNIPAARSNAFDITQQGVTCFYKSFYYHLLDQNMLELVLELSSVAFTDSIYWEQVTEAGQVLQTVGAIKVTGSGIIYQQLINDPAPGTTYWRARITLKNSAVVYTDVITVLTSGKNYIVFFPNPLLRTGVLNYVLQQGIPTSSRLQLFDITGRLLKDFSEMPGSIDVSSLQSGIVIFKLMSADGKVLERGKLMLL
;
A
#
# COMPACT_ATOMS: atom_id res chain seq x y z
N MET A 1 18.83 -19.98 37.50
CA MET A 1 20.14 -20.62 37.52
C MET A 1 21.17 -19.78 36.79
N LYS A 2 22.17 -19.33 37.57
CA LYS A 2 23.59 -19.03 37.27
C LYS A 2 23.96 -18.49 35.87
N LYS A 3 24.33 -17.15 35.77
CA LYS A 3 25.73 -16.63 35.79
C LYS A 3 26.46 -16.74 34.45
N TYR A 4 26.82 -15.58 33.85
CA TYR A 4 28.22 -15.26 33.53
C TYR A 4 28.37 -13.75 33.31
N LEU A 5 29.11 -13.10 34.19
CA LEU A 5 29.78 -11.82 34.05
C LEU A 5 31.27 -12.09 33.75
N PRO A 6 31.97 -11.29 32.97
CA PRO A 6 33.43 -11.23 33.05
C PRO A 6 33.91 -9.99 33.80
N LYS A 7 35.01 -10.24 34.49
CA LYS A 7 35.72 -9.48 35.51
C LYS A 7 36.38 -8.19 34.99
N LYS A 8 36.39 -7.19 35.87
CA LYS A 8 37.34 -6.05 35.87
C LYS A 8 38.77 -6.52 36.26
N THR A 9 39.77 -5.88 35.66
CA THR A 9 41.10 -5.72 36.22
C THR A 9 41.55 -4.26 36.17
N PRO A 10 42.21 -3.75 37.23
CA PRO A 10 42.55 -2.32 37.37
C PRO A 10 44.02 -2.06 37.05
N GLY A 11 44.35 -0.83 36.67
CA GLY A 11 45.75 -0.50 36.61
C GLY A 11 46.10 0.90 36.13
N ARG A 12 46.32 1.74 37.10
CA ARG A 12 47.32 2.80 37.25
C ARG A 12 46.95 4.22 36.90
N PHE A 13 46.83 4.99 37.97
CA PHE A 13 46.98 6.42 38.15
C PHE A 13 48.29 6.97 37.58
N GLY A 14 48.27 8.19 37.08
CA GLY A 14 49.45 9.02 36.81
C GLY A 14 49.07 10.41 36.30
N PHE A 15 48.96 11.32 37.24
CA PHE A 15 49.22 12.77 37.18
C PHE A 15 49.39 13.40 35.77
N PHE A 16 48.49 14.27 35.37
CA PHE A 16 48.79 15.59 34.76
C PHE A 16 47.59 16.53 34.99
N LEU A 17 47.66 17.30 36.09
CA LEU A 17 46.79 18.47 36.34
C LEU A 17 47.72 19.69 36.29
N CYS A 18 47.23 20.79 35.73
CA CYS A 18 47.84 22.10 35.51
C CYS A 18 48.47 22.29 34.14
N PHE A 19 47.71 22.83 33.23
CA PHE A 19 47.97 23.94 32.33
C PHE A 19 46.90 23.97 31.20
N SER A 20 45.75 24.60 31.43
CA SER A 20 44.79 25.00 30.39
C SER A 20 43.61 25.76 31.00
N LEU A 21 43.88 26.78 31.77
CA LEU A 21 42.82 27.69 32.28
C LEU A 21 43.12 29.15 31.93
N MET A 22 43.79 29.40 30.77
CA MET A 22 44.05 30.78 30.32
C MET A 22 43.95 30.96 28.79
N GLN A 23 43.18 30.14 28.07
CA GLN A 23 42.87 30.39 26.64
C GLN A 23 41.39 30.28 26.27
N LEU A 24 40.47 30.24 27.22
CA LEU A 24 39.03 30.13 26.95
C LEU A 24 38.27 31.47 27.04
N THR A 25 38.96 32.60 27.23
CA THR A 25 38.28 33.90 27.31
C THR A 25 38.56 34.84 26.11
N THR A 26 39.31 34.40 25.10
CA THR A 26 39.56 35.20 23.89
C THR A 26 38.92 34.67 22.62
N PHE A 27 38.19 33.55 22.67
CA PHE A 27 37.49 33.01 21.50
C PHE A 27 36.00 33.37 21.44
N ALA A 28 35.43 33.91 22.53
CA ALA A 28 33.99 34.26 22.59
C ALA A 28 33.68 35.69 22.12
N GLN A 29 34.67 36.50 21.80
CA GLN A 29 34.47 37.90 21.37
C GLN A 29 34.85 38.18 19.90
N ARG A 30 35.29 37.17 19.13
CA ARG A 30 35.61 37.36 17.70
C ARG A 30 34.58 36.76 16.73
N ASN A 31 33.56 36.02 17.21
CA ASN A 31 32.57 35.38 16.32
C ASN A 31 31.26 36.14 16.21
N THR A 32 31.10 37.36 16.75
CA THR A 32 29.85 38.11 16.71
C THR A 32 29.86 39.30 15.70
N ILE A 33 30.89 39.45 14.88
CA ILE A 33 30.99 40.55 13.90
C ILE A 33 31.21 40.06 12.45
N LEU A 34 31.19 38.73 12.17
CA LEU A 34 31.51 38.18 10.86
C LEU A 34 30.30 37.62 10.09
N PHE A 35 29.05 37.80 10.52
CA PHE A 35 27.89 37.20 9.87
C PHE A 35 27.03 38.16 9.02
N SER A 36 27.17 39.48 9.12
CA SER A 36 26.39 40.43 8.30
C SER A 36 27.02 40.81 6.95
N ASP A 37 28.30 40.67 6.78
CA ASP A 37 28.97 41.01 5.50
C ASP A 37 29.08 39.87 4.48
N SER A 38 28.48 38.68 4.77
CA SER A 38 28.94 37.48 4.06
C SER A 38 28.14 37.12 2.80
N LEU A 39 26.83 37.37 2.74
CA LEU A 39 26.01 36.97 1.59
C LEU A 39 26.16 37.96 0.42
N PHE A 40 26.05 39.24 0.67
CA PHE A 40 26.24 40.26 -0.35
C PHE A 40 27.64 40.14 -0.97
N THR A 41 28.69 40.06 -0.16
CA THR A 41 30.07 39.97 -0.64
C THR A 41 30.40 38.66 -1.37
N LYS A 42 29.75 37.55 -0.99
CA LYS A 42 29.89 36.25 -1.67
C LYS A 42 29.17 36.17 -3.00
N MET A 43 28.11 36.94 -3.21
CA MET A 43 27.27 36.92 -4.40
C MET A 43 27.45 38.12 -5.31
N ALA A 44 28.11 39.17 -4.87
CA ALA A 44 28.41 40.37 -5.67
C ALA A 44 29.58 40.11 -6.62
N ASP A 45 29.39 40.41 -7.92
CA ASP A 45 30.48 40.44 -8.89
C ASP A 45 31.11 41.83 -8.89
N THR A 46 32.25 41.99 -8.28
CA THR A 46 33.00 43.26 -8.21
C THR A 46 33.85 43.50 -9.44
N THR A 47 33.90 42.59 -10.38
CA THR A 47 34.71 42.71 -11.62
C THR A 47 33.92 43.34 -12.78
N ILE A 48 32.61 43.40 -12.72
CA ILE A 48 31.70 43.94 -13.76
C ILE A 48 31.41 45.43 -13.43
N ARG A 49 31.53 46.32 -14.43
CA ARG A 49 31.11 47.72 -14.33
C ARG A 49 29.58 47.87 -14.46
N PRO A 50 28.97 48.97 -13.93
CA PRO A 50 27.53 49.06 -13.78
C PRO A 50 26.76 49.01 -15.11
N PHE A 51 25.64 48.36 -15.09
CA PHE A 51 24.64 48.12 -16.10
C PHE A 51 25.11 47.65 -17.48
N VAL A 52 25.11 46.32 -17.67
CA VAL A 52 25.24 45.70 -18.99
C VAL A 52 23.89 45.03 -19.30
N LYS A 53 23.25 45.38 -20.43
CA LYS A 53 21.96 44.81 -20.86
C LYS A 53 21.94 43.29 -20.98
N SER A 54 23.13 42.66 -20.99
CA SER A 54 23.32 41.21 -21.00
C SER A 54 23.38 40.57 -19.60
N ALA A 55 23.49 41.36 -18.53
CA ALA A 55 23.56 40.89 -17.14
C ALA A 55 22.54 41.66 -16.28
N PRO A 56 21.23 41.33 -16.40
CA PRO A 56 20.14 42.10 -15.80
C PRO A 56 19.96 41.82 -14.31
N TYR A 57 20.71 40.89 -13.71
CA TYR A 57 20.54 40.50 -12.33
C TYR A 57 21.53 41.15 -11.40
N PHE A 58 21.00 41.75 -10.33
CA PHE A 58 21.77 42.42 -9.29
C PHE A 58 21.45 41.86 -7.93
N ILE A 59 22.41 41.83 -7.02
CA ILE A 59 22.17 41.62 -5.60
C ILE A 59 21.91 42.97 -4.94
N ALA A 60 20.81 43.05 -4.20
CA ALA A 60 20.42 44.23 -3.44
C ALA A 60 20.33 43.86 -1.95
N GLU A 61 20.97 44.69 -1.10
CA GLU A 61 20.87 44.65 0.37
C GLU A 61 20.16 45.93 0.81
N TRP A 62 18.89 45.79 1.30
CA TRP A 62 18.02 46.90 1.64
C TRP A 62 18.48 47.62 2.92
N LYS A 63 18.45 48.93 2.89
CA LYS A 63 18.77 49.79 4.06
C LYS A 63 17.65 49.69 5.11
N ASP A 64 16.40 49.65 4.63
CA ASP A 64 15.19 49.56 5.43
C ASP A 64 14.29 48.44 4.88
N VAL A 65 12.97 48.63 4.80
CA VAL A 65 12.04 47.69 4.24
C VAL A 65 12.11 47.66 2.71
N GLN A 66 12.09 46.49 2.15
CA GLN A 66 12.07 46.27 0.70
C GLN A 66 10.88 46.98 0.04
N PRO A 67 11.08 47.77 -1.06
CA PRO A 67 10.00 48.41 -1.77
C PRO A 67 9.11 47.40 -2.49
N LYS A 68 7.78 47.64 -2.47
CA LYS A 68 6.82 46.71 -3.08
C LYS A 68 6.89 46.60 -4.63
N ASN A 69 7.49 47.57 -5.30
CA ASN A 69 7.53 47.65 -6.77
C ASN A 69 8.82 47.12 -7.41
N VAL A 70 9.64 46.37 -6.69
CA VAL A 70 10.89 45.81 -7.18
C VAL A 70 10.67 44.42 -7.74
N ASN A 71 11.21 44.16 -8.94
CA ASN A 71 11.16 42.84 -9.55
C ASN A 71 12.18 41.90 -8.91
N VAL A 72 11.78 41.26 -7.81
CA VAL A 72 12.59 40.28 -7.07
C VAL A 72 12.51 38.93 -7.76
N ILE A 73 13.68 38.35 -8.00
CA ILE A 73 13.84 37.01 -8.57
C ILE A 73 14.01 35.95 -7.47
N ARG A 74 14.72 36.30 -6.37
CA ARG A 74 14.99 35.39 -5.26
C ARG A 74 15.28 36.17 -3.99
N HIS A 75 14.66 35.80 -2.88
CA HIS A 75 15.05 36.29 -1.55
C HIS A 75 16.18 35.42 -0.99
N LEU A 76 17.28 36.02 -0.62
CA LEU A 76 18.44 35.34 -0.01
C LEU A 76 18.35 35.34 1.52
N ASP A 77 17.90 36.45 2.10
CA ASP A 77 17.55 36.59 3.52
C ASP A 77 16.51 37.73 3.71
N GLU A 78 16.23 38.15 4.93
CA GLU A 78 15.23 39.20 5.24
C GLU A 78 15.53 40.57 4.61
N LYS A 79 16.81 40.83 4.28
CA LYS A 79 17.28 42.13 3.76
C LYS A 79 17.97 42.05 2.41
N THR A 80 18.29 40.85 1.95
CA THR A 80 19.09 40.63 0.74
C THR A 80 18.29 39.84 -0.32
N ALA A 81 18.27 40.37 -1.53
CA ALA A 81 17.58 39.72 -2.64
C ALA A 81 18.34 39.83 -3.97
N ILE A 82 18.07 38.91 -4.89
CA ILE A 82 18.40 39.02 -6.31
C ILE A 82 17.26 39.71 -7.01
N ILE A 83 17.54 40.79 -7.69
CA ILE A 83 16.57 41.61 -8.41
C ILE A 83 16.90 41.64 -9.90
N ASN A 84 15.90 41.82 -10.74
CA ASN A 84 16.07 42.04 -12.15
C ASN A 84 15.87 43.54 -12.43
N VAL A 85 16.93 44.22 -12.93
CA VAL A 85 16.92 45.64 -13.26
C VAL A 85 16.89 45.78 -14.78
N ARG A 86 15.87 46.48 -15.31
CA ARG A 86 15.66 46.59 -16.75
C ARG A 86 16.32 47.79 -17.40
N THR A 87 16.55 48.86 -16.63
CA THR A 87 17.07 50.12 -17.12
C THR A 87 18.10 50.71 -16.17
N GLU A 88 19.01 51.54 -16.71
CA GLU A 88 20.01 52.27 -15.91
C GLU A 88 19.34 53.29 -14.97
N SER A 89 18.17 53.85 -15.38
CA SER A 89 17.40 54.77 -14.52
C SER A 89 16.86 54.05 -13.27
N GLU A 90 16.33 52.85 -13.45
CA GLU A 90 15.84 51.99 -12.36
C GLU A 90 16.98 51.61 -11.40
N LEU A 91 18.16 51.29 -11.95
CA LEU A 91 19.35 50.98 -11.13
C LEU A 91 19.72 52.16 -10.23
N LYS A 92 19.76 53.38 -10.79
CA LYS A 92 20.12 54.59 -10.03
C LYS A 92 19.12 54.93 -8.94
N GLU A 93 17.83 54.67 -9.15
CA GLU A 93 16.79 54.84 -8.16
C GLU A 93 16.99 53.84 -7.01
N LEU A 94 17.18 52.57 -7.33
CA LEU A 94 17.36 51.49 -6.35
C LEU A 94 18.65 51.64 -5.52
N GLU A 95 19.75 52.20 -6.11
CA GLU A 95 21.01 52.50 -5.38
C GLU A 95 20.79 53.50 -4.23
N THR A 96 19.71 54.28 -4.24
CA THR A 96 19.38 55.17 -3.11
C THR A 96 18.78 54.39 -1.92
N LEU A 97 18.11 53.29 -2.17
CA LEU A 97 17.34 52.47 -1.24
C LEU A 97 18.11 51.24 -0.72
N ALA A 98 19.04 50.74 -1.52
CA ALA A 98 19.81 49.53 -1.20
C ALA A 98 21.31 49.70 -1.57
N ARG A 99 22.14 48.81 -0.99
CA ARG A 99 23.45 48.51 -1.52
C ARG A 99 23.29 47.53 -2.68
N ILE A 100 23.74 47.87 -3.89
CA ILE A 100 23.52 47.08 -5.10
C ILE A 100 24.83 46.77 -5.82
N ALA A 101 24.92 45.51 -6.31
CA ALA A 101 26.06 45.10 -7.16
C ALA A 101 25.54 44.06 -8.19
N PRO A 102 26.22 43.92 -9.38
CA PRO A 102 25.90 42.79 -10.25
C PRO A 102 26.03 41.45 -9.52
N ALA A 103 25.11 40.52 -9.79
CA ALA A 103 25.10 39.22 -9.11
C ALA A 103 25.97 38.19 -9.86
N MET A 104 26.82 37.45 -9.15
CA MET A 104 27.55 36.31 -9.71
C MET A 104 26.60 35.20 -10.10
N ASN A 105 26.83 34.46 -11.17
CA ASN A 105 25.92 33.37 -11.62
C ASN A 105 25.69 32.24 -10.62
N LYS A 106 26.53 32.09 -9.59
CA LYS A 106 26.37 31.09 -8.51
C LYS A 106 25.04 31.18 -7.79
N TRP A 107 24.38 32.34 -7.72
CA TRP A 107 23.07 32.47 -7.11
C TRP A 107 22.00 31.62 -7.78
N LYS A 108 22.23 31.21 -9.05
CA LYS A 108 21.31 30.36 -9.82
C LYS A 108 21.37 28.87 -9.43
N LEU A 109 22.43 28.44 -8.74
CA LEU A 109 22.61 27.04 -8.36
C LEU A 109 21.80 26.67 -7.12
N SER A 110 21.25 25.45 -7.11
CA SER A 110 20.82 24.81 -5.88
C SER A 110 22.02 24.47 -5.00
N PRO A 111 21.85 24.28 -3.68
CA PRO A 111 22.94 23.79 -2.82
C PRO A 111 23.51 22.44 -3.31
N THR A 112 22.67 21.53 -3.79
CA THR A 112 23.07 20.25 -4.37
C THR A 112 23.90 20.45 -5.64
N ALA A 113 23.44 21.30 -6.58
CA ALA A 113 24.16 21.58 -7.83
C ALA A 113 25.51 22.24 -7.57
N GLU A 114 25.60 23.22 -6.67
CA GLU A 114 26.84 23.89 -6.33
C GLU A 114 27.91 22.90 -5.83
N LYS A 115 27.53 21.96 -4.95
CA LYS A 115 28.44 20.96 -4.39
C LYS A 115 28.85 19.86 -5.38
N MET A 116 27.90 19.40 -6.21
CA MET A 116 28.11 18.25 -7.09
C MET A 116 28.79 18.62 -8.42
N MET A 117 28.53 19.79 -8.98
CA MET A 117 29.14 20.24 -10.25
C MET A 117 30.63 20.37 -10.14
N ASP A 118 31.15 20.82 -9.02
CA ASP A 118 32.61 20.89 -8.78
C ASP A 118 33.28 19.51 -8.66
N LYS A 119 32.51 18.51 -8.13
CA LYS A 119 33.01 17.16 -7.90
C LYS A 119 33.01 16.29 -9.16
N PHE A 120 32.03 16.48 -10.07
CA PHE A 120 31.80 15.59 -11.23
C PHE A 120 31.83 16.34 -12.57
N ARG A 121 32.84 17.16 -12.82
CA ARG A 121 32.93 18.12 -13.93
C ARG A 121 32.68 17.57 -15.34
N SER A 122 33.11 16.35 -15.63
CA SER A 122 33.01 15.75 -16.99
C SER A 122 31.97 14.63 -17.08
N ARG A 123 31.31 14.28 -15.97
CA ARG A 123 30.29 13.23 -15.97
C ARG A 123 28.98 13.74 -16.56
N GLN A 124 28.35 12.92 -17.43
CA GLN A 124 27.01 13.20 -17.95
C GLN A 124 25.98 13.04 -16.81
N GLN A 125 25.16 14.05 -16.60
CA GLN A 125 24.14 14.10 -15.57
C GLN A 125 22.87 14.75 -16.12
N LYS A 126 21.74 14.57 -15.41
CA LYS A 126 20.49 15.26 -15.72
C LYS A 126 20.40 16.53 -14.88
N TYR A 127 20.12 17.65 -15.53
CA TYR A 127 19.97 18.96 -14.88
C TYR A 127 18.54 19.47 -15.04
N LEU A 128 18.03 20.12 -14.01
CA LEU A 128 16.81 20.93 -14.01
C LEU A 128 17.21 22.38 -14.24
N ILE A 129 16.67 23.01 -15.28
CA ILE A 129 17.00 24.40 -15.63
C ILE A 129 15.69 25.18 -15.69
N THR A 130 15.51 26.13 -14.76
CA THR A 130 14.32 26.97 -14.66
C THR A 130 14.59 28.36 -15.25
N ALA A 131 13.61 28.90 -15.96
CA ALA A 131 13.68 30.21 -16.60
C ALA A 131 12.59 31.15 -16.13
N ALA A 132 12.83 32.45 -16.26
CA ALA A 132 11.78 33.47 -16.14
C ALA A 132 10.76 33.38 -17.28
N ASP A 133 11.24 33.06 -18.49
CA ASP A 133 10.46 32.83 -19.71
C ASP A 133 10.88 31.49 -20.35
N LEU A 134 9.98 30.51 -20.32
CA LEU A 134 10.23 29.15 -20.80
C LEU A 134 10.46 29.09 -22.32
N ASP A 135 9.70 29.86 -23.10
CA ASP A 135 9.81 29.84 -24.56
C ASP A 135 11.16 30.41 -25.04
N SER A 136 11.60 31.50 -24.44
CA SER A 136 12.94 32.06 -24.68
C SER A 136 14.05 31.07 -24.33
N LEU A 137 13.94 30.36 -23.19
CA LEU A 137 14.90 29.33 -22.80
C LEU A 137 14.96 28.20 -23.82
N ILE A 138 13.82 27.65 -24.22
CA ILE A 138 13.75 26.55 -25.20
C ILE A 138 14.39 26.95 -26.52
N GLU A 139 14.15 28.16 -27.00
CA GLU A 139 14.79 28.67 -28.22
C GLU A 139 16.30 28.77 -28.13
N VAL A 140 16.83 29.22 -27.00
CA VAL A 140 18.27 29.31 -26.74
C VAL A 140 18.91 27.92 -26.66
N LEU A 141 18.28 27.00 -25.91
CA LEU A 141 18.80 25.65 -25.75
C LEU A 141 18.77 24.83 -27.05
N LYS A 142 17.74 25.02 -27.92
CA LYS A 142 17.68 24.36 -29.23
C LYS A 142 18.89 24.73 -30.13
N LYS A 143 19.50 25.90 -29.95
CA LYS A 143 20.69 26.33 -30.68
C LYS A 143 21.97 25.67 -30.19
N MET A 144 21.98 25.10 -28.98
CA MET A 144 23.13 24.46 -28.32
C MET A 144 23.20 22.94 -28.58
N LYS A 145 23.02 22.49 -29.83
CA LYS A 145 22.92 21.08 -30.24
C LYS A 145 24.10 20.19 -29.81
N ASN A 146 25.29 20.73 -29.59
CA ASN A 146 26.49 19.98 -29.23
C ASN A 146 26.78 20.18 -27.74
N GLY A 147 26.50 19.20 -26.89
CA GLY A 147 26.80 19.20 -25.46
C GLY A 147 25.61 19.19 -24.51
N LEU A 148 24.37 19.31 -25.05
CA LEU A 148 23.15 19.29 -24.26
C LEU A 148 22.03 18.54 -25.00
N ALA A 149 21.33 17.61 -24.31
CA ALA A 149 20.14 16.92 -24.81
C ALA A 149 18.93 17.31 -23.97
N LEU A 150 17.86 17.86 -24.58
CA LEU A 150 16.60 18.16 -23.92
C LEU A 150 15.83 16.85 -23.72
N LEU A 151 15.42 16.55 -22.47
CA LEU A 151 14.73 15.32 -22.06
C LEU A 151 13.24 15.56 -21.86
N SER A 152 12.85 16.57 -21.07
CA SER A 152 11.46 16.90 -20.79
C SER A 152 11.30 18.39 -20.46
N ILE A 153 10.04 18.84 -20.44
CA ILE A 153 9.65 20.22 -20.14
C ILE A 153 8.52 20.21 -19.13
N ASP A 154 8.68 20.89 -18.00
CA ASP A 154 7.60 21.21 -17.08
C ASP A 154 7.16 22.66 -17.23
N LYS A 155 5.91 22.87 -17.68
CA LYS A 155 5.35 24.21 -17.91
C LYS A 155 4.94 24.90 -16.61
N LEU A 156 4.58 24.13 -15.58
CA LEU A 156 4.12 24.64 -14.28
C LEU A 156 5.24 25.39 -13.55
N SER A 157 6.43 24.83 -13.51
CA SER A 157 7.61 25.47 -12.93
C SER A 157 8.47 26.22 -13.94
N LYS A 158 8.10 26.24 -15.23
CA LYS A 158 8.91 26.79 -16.33
C LYS A 158 10.32 26.18 -16.39
N THR A 159 10.42 24.86 -16.20
CA THR A 159 11.67 24.12 -16.09
C THR A 159 11.84 23.16 -17.25
N VAL A 160 13.06 23.03 -17.73
CA VAL A 160 13.48 21.97 -18.67
C VAL A 160 14.40 20.99 -17.98
N VAL A 161 14.27 19.70 -18.30
CA VAL A 161 15.21 18.66 -17.92
C VAL A 161 16.15 18.42 -19.09
N VAL A 162 17.44 18.51 -18.84
CA VAL A 162 18.47 18.30 -19.86
C VAL A 162 19.50 17.30 -19.40
N SER A 163 20.10 16.57 -20.35
CA SER A 163 21.30 15.76 -20.09
C SER A 163 22.54 16.49 -20.61
N SER A 164 23.54 16.71 -19.75
CA SER A 164 24.75 17.45 -20.09
C SER A 164 25.88 17.12 -19.10
N THR A 165 27.08 17.69 -19.35
CA THR A 165 28.20 17.67 -18.37
C THR A 165 28.17 18.94 -17.53
N ALA A 166 28.71 18.86 -16.29
CA ALA A 166 28.82 20.02 -15.42
C ALA A 166 29.69 21.16 -16.05
N ASN A 167 30.76 20.82 -16.75
CA ASN A 167 31.55 21.81 -17.47
C ASN A 167 30.71 22.57 -18.51
N PHE A 168 29.94 21.86 -19.32
CA PHE A 168 29.11 22.50 -20.34
C PHE A 168 28.01 23.39 -19.71
N VAL A 169 27.38 22.92 -18.65
CA VAL A 169 26.37 23.70 -17.93
C VAL A 169 26.98 24.94 -17.32
N ASN A 170 28.16 24.85 -16.67
CA ASN A 170 28.84 25.99 -16.06
C ASN A 170 29.27 27.03 -17.09
N ASP A 171 29.85 26.60 -18.21
CA ASP A 171 30.50 27.49 -19.19
C ASP A 171 29.50 28.09 -20.20
N HIS A 172 28.39 27.37 -20.52
CA HIS A 172 27.50 27.77 -21.61
C HIS A 172 26.03 28.00 -21.18
N VAL A 173 25.58 27.37 -20.09
CA VAL A 173 24.19 27.42 -19.65
C VAL A 173 24.02 28.44 -18.52
N LEU A 174 24.78 28.31 -17.45
CA LEU A 174 24.71 29.17 -16.26
C LEU A 174 24.85 30.67 -16.53
N PRO A 175 25.69 31.13 -17.51
CA PRO A 175 25.82 32.56 -17.85
C PRO A 175 24.58 33.15 -18.57
N LEU A 176 23.65 32.35 -19.10
CA LEU A 176 22.47 32.83 -19.83
C LEU A 176 21.57 33.67 -18.92
N LYS A 177 21.11 34.81 -19.45
CA LYS A 177 20.18 35.70 -18.73
C LYS A 177 18.77 35.14 -18.58
N GLU A 178 18.39 34.18 -19.42
CA GLU A 178 17.11 33.48 -19.40
C GLU A 178 16.97 32.56 -18.16
N ILE A 179 18.12 32.14 -17.57
CA ILE A 179 18.14 31.15 -16.51
C ILE A 179 18.13 31.83 -15.15
N ILE A 180 17.22 31.33 -14.29
CA ILE A 180 17.08 31.78 -12.89
C ILE A 180 17.39 30.69 -11.87
N PHE A 181 17.44 29.38 -12.29
CA PHE A 181 17.77 28.29 -11.38
C PHE A 181 18.32 27.08 -12.14
N VAL A 182 19.30 26.39 -11.54
CA VAL A 182 19.89 25.13 -12.04
C VAL A 182 20.06 24.18 -10.88
N ASP A 183 19.54 22.97 -11.05
CA ASP A 183 19.66 21.87 -10.10
C ASP A 183 20.07 20.58 -10.79
N ILE A 184 20.45 19.55 -10.01
CA ILE A 184 20.70 18.18 -10.49
C ILE A 184 19.46 17.37 -10.21
N ARG A 185 18.98 16.63 -11.22
CA ARG A 185 17.88 15.71 -11.04
C ARG A 185 18.36 14.44 -10.35
N GLU A 186 17.76 14.14 -9.23
CA GLU A 186 17.92 12.87 -8.51
C GLU A 186 16.93 11.80 -9.04
N ASP A 187 17.34 10.54 -8.97
CA ASP A 187 16.44 9.43 -9.34
C ASP A 187 15.58 9.04 -8.13
N PRO A 188 14.27 8.86 -8.33
CA PRO A 188 13.36 8.45 -7.26
C PRO A 188 13.53 6.98 -6.90
N HIS A 189 13.17 6.63 -5.66
CA HIS A 189 13.12 5.27 -5.16
C HIS A 189 11.91 5.09 -4.24
N SER A 190 11.33 3.87 -4.22
CA SER A 190 10.28 3.48 -3.30
C SER A 190 10.82 3.36 -1.88
N GLU A 191 10.02 3.74 -0.90
CA GLU A 191 10.35 3.66 0.53
C GLU A 191 9.68 2.39 1.10
N ILE A 192 10.46 1.30 1.27
CA ILE A 192 10.07 -0.13 1.28
C ILE A 192 9.62 -0.70 2.64
N ASN A 193 8.71 -1.64 2.60
CA ASN A 193 8.33 -2.93 3.24
C ASN A 193 6.93 -2.96 3.89
N ILE A 194 6.25 -4.16 3.87
CA ILE A 194 4.85 -4.28 4.24
C ILE A 194 4.62 -5.46 5.16
N ILE A 195 4.15 -5.22 6.39
CA ILE A 195 3.51 -6.19 7.28
C ILE A 195 2.67 -5.43 8.33
N GLY A 196 1.35 -5.72 8.41
CA GLY A 196 0.54 -5.31 9.56
C GLY A 196 -0.32 -4.05 9.40
N TYR A 197 -1.42 -4.17 8.67
CA TYR A 197 -2.42 -3.14 8.48
C TYR A 197 -3.58 -3.25 9.50
N ASP A 198 -3.86 -2.20 10.28
CA ASP A 198 -4.95 -2.16 11.25
C ASP A 198 -5.93 -1.00 10.96
N ARG A 199 -7.07 -1.31 10.37
CA ARG A 199 -8.15 -0.33 10.05
C ARG A 199 -8.74 0.33 11.28
N SER A 200 -8.68 -0.31 12.45
CA SER A 200 -9.22 0.24 13.69
C SER A 200 -8.33 1.33 14.29
N PHE A 201 -7.06 1.39 13.90
CA PHE A 201 -6.07 2.29 14.50
C PHE A 201 -6.48 3.76 14.37
N HIS A 202 -6.97 4.17 13.20
CA HIS A 202 -7.47 5.52 12.93
C HIS A 202 -9.00 5.63 12.97
N GLY A 203 -9.68 4.59 13.47
CA GLY A 203 -11.13 4.58 13.65
C GLY A 203 -11.94 4.45 12.36
N ILE A 204 -11.35 3.95 11.25
CA ILE A 204 -12.09 3.79 9.98
C ILE A 204 -13.19 2.72 10.08
N ASN A 205 -13.00 1.69 10.90
CA ASN A 205 -14.04 0.71 11.21
C ASN A 205 -15.25 1.35 11.91
N ALA A 206 -15.03 2.35 12.77
CA ALA A 206 -16.12 3.12 13.39
C ALA A 206 -16.85 4.00 12.36
N VAL A 207 -16.17 4.48 11.32
CA VAL A 207 -16.79 5.16 10.16
C VAL A 207 -17.69 4.20 9.42
N ASP A 208 -17.19 3.04 9.00
CA ASP A 208 -17.98 2.01 8.28
C ASP A 208 -19.28 1.68 8.99
N TYR A 209 -19.25 1.63 10.34
CA TYR A 209 -20.38 1.29 11.16
C TYR A 209 -21.37 2.46 11.35
N SER A 210 -20.87 3.68 11.60
CA SER A 210 -21.70 4.82 11.99
C SER A 210 -22.16 5.68 10.82
N ILE A 211 -21.48 5.58 9.67
CA ILE A 211 -21.75 6.37 8.47
C ILE A 211 -21.88 5.40 7.28
N PRO A 212 -23.05 4.79 7.08
CA PRO A 212 -23.24 3.82 6.02
C PRO A 212 -22.83 4.36 4.64
N ASN A 213 -22.10 3.55 3.87
CA ASN A 213 -21.58 3.88 2.54
C ASN A 213 -20.46 4.95 2.47
N ALA A 214 -19.89 5.35 3.60
CA ALA A 214 -18.70 6.21 3.62
C ALA A 214 -17.45 5.37 3.29
N ASN A 215 -17.17 5.19 2.01
CA ASN A 215 -16.14 4.26 1.51
C ASN A 215 -15.30 4.83 0.35
N GLY A 216 -15.39 6.14 0.06
CA GLY A 216 -14.68 6.77 -1.04
C GLY A 216 -15.31 6.56 -2.42
N LYS A 217 -16.57 6.08 -2.50
CA LYS A 217 -17.29 5.88 -3.75
C LYS A 217 -17.33 7.16 -4.59
N ASN A 218 -17.13 7.02 -5.91
CA ASN A 218 -17.06 8.08 -6.89
C ASN A 218 -15.81 8.99 -6.78
N VAL A 219 -14.88 8.72 -5.87
CA VAL A 219 -13.59 9.41 -5.80
C VAL A 219 -12.55 8.63 -6.59
N ILE A 220 -11.72 9.34 -7.34
CA ILE A 220 -10.59 8.78 -8.08
C ILE A 220 -9.31 9.24 -7.38
N VAL A 221 -8.55 8.28 -6.85
CA VAL A 221 -7.28 8.52 -6.17
C VAL A 221 -6.15 8.32 -7.16
N GLY A 222 -5.36 9.36 -7.40
CA GLY A 222 -4.11 9.24 -8.12
C GLY A 222 -3.08 8.47 -7.27
N VAL A 223 -2.35 7.54 -7.88
CA VAL A 223 -1.22 6.87 -7.23
C VAL A 223 0.00 7.09 -8.10
N LYS A 224 0.88 7.99 -7.64
CA LYS A 224 2.10 8.33 -8.36
C LYS A 224 3.24 7.47 -7.85
N GLU A 225 3.49 6.37 -8.57
CA GLU A 225 4.38 5.28 -8.21
C GLU A 225 4.88 4.58 -9.49
N GLN A 226 5.51 3.40 -9.35
CA GLN A 226 5.40 2.38 -10.40
C GLN A 226 3.94 1.94 -10.53
N THR A 227 3.60 1.15 -11.53
CA THR A 227 2.21 0.74 -11.73
C THR A 227 1.82 -0.36 -10.72
N MET A 228 0.61 -0.28 -10.20
CA MET A 228 -0.01 -1.33 -9.39
C MET A 228 -0.47 -2.50 -10.27
N ASP A 229 -0.55 -3.69 -9.68
CA ASP A 229 -1.08 -4.87 -10.36
C ASP A 229 -2.62 -4.81 -10.44
N GLU A 230 -3.15 -4.57 -11.63
CA GLU A 230 -4.60 -4.51 -11.86
C GLU A 230 -5.28 -5.90 -11.78
N THR A 231 -4.48 -6.98 -11.81
CA THR A 231 -4.98 -8.36 -11.64
C THR A 231 -5.14 -8.76 -10.17
N ASP A 232 -4.64 -7.94 -9.23
CA ASP A 232 -4.89 -8.14 -7.81
C ASP A 232 -6.39 -8.08 -7.52
N ILE A 233 -6.93 -9.09 -6.84
CA ILE A 233 -8.37 -9.22 -6.60
C ILE A 233 -8.96 -8.10 -5.75
N ASP A 234 -8.15 -7.42 -4.96
CA ASP A 234 -8.56 -6.24 -4.18
C ASP A 234 -8.54 -4.94 -4.99
N LEU A 235 -7.95 -4.94 -6.19
CA LEU A 235 -7.93 -3.81 -7.13
C LEU A 235 -8.78 -4.05 -8.39
N HIS A 236 -9.33 -5.25 -8.54
CA HIS A 236 -10.09 -5.73 -9.68
C HIS A 236 -11.13 -4.71 -10.18
N GLU A 237 -11.13 -4.41 -11.49
CA GLU A 237 -12.04 -3.48 -12.19
C GLU A 237 -12.03 -2.02 -11.66
N ARG A 238 -11.03 -1.63 -10.84
CA ARG A 238 -10.96 -0.29 -10.25
C ARG A 238 -9.76 0.55 -10.65
N VAL A 239 -8.83 -0.01 -11.40
CA VAL A 239 -7.70 0.71 -11.97
C VAL A 239 -8.11 1.31 -13.31
N LEU A 240 -7.95 2.63 -13.46
CA LEU A 240 -8.28 3.35 -14.68
C LEU A 240 -7.10 3.33 -15.66
N PRO A 241 -7.37 3.26 -16.96
CA PRO A 241 -6.33 3.46 -17.96
C PRO A 241 -5.69 4.85 -17.81
N SER A 242 -4.36 4.91 -17.86
CA SER A 242 -3.62 6.17 -17.72
C SER A 242 -2.45 6.25 -18.71
N SER A 243 -2.37 7.37 -19.41
CA SER A 243 -1.20 7.72 -20.24
C SER A 243 0.03 8.11 -19.42
N LEU A 244 -0.14 8.31 -18.11
CA LEU A 244 0.93 8.69 -17.18
C LEU A 244 1.50 7.48 -16.43
N ALA A 245 0.91 6.28 -16.58
CA ALA A 245 1.34 5.08 -15.87
C ALA A 245 2.79 4.70 -16.20
N ALA A 246 3.52 4.22 -15.21
CA ALA A 246 4.83 3.62 -15.40
C ALA A 246 4.73 2.28 -16.14
N PRO A 247 5.74 1.86 -16.92
CA PRO A 247 5.69 0.60 -17.66
C PRO A 247 5.85 -0.64 -16.75
N GLY A 248 6.34 -0.48 -15.52
CA GLY A 248 6.65 -1.58 -14.60
C GLY A 248 5.64 -1.70 -13.47
N ILE A 249 5.23 -2.94 -13.15
CA ILE A 249 4.39 -3.27 -11.99
C ILE A 249 5.30 -3.55 -10.79
N THR A 250 4.90 -3.05 -9.60
CA THR A 250 5.59 -3.36 -8.34
C THR A 250 4.62 -3.75 -7.24
N ASN A 251 5.07 -4.64 -6.35
CA ASN A 251 4.32 -4.98 -5.15
C ASN A 251 4.07 -3.76 -4.26
N HIS A 252 5.03 -2.83 -4.18
CA HIS A 252 4.89 -1.62 -3.38
C HIS A 252 3.67 -0.80 -3.84
N ALA A 253 3.57 -0.48 -5.14
CA ALA A 253 2.43 0.27 -5.68
C ALA A 253 1.09 -0.47 -5.45
N THR A 254 1.07 -1.80 -5.59
CA THR A 254 -0.11 -2.64 -5.36
C THR A 254 -0.57 -2.56 -3.91
N VAL A 255 0.35 -2.67 -2.96
CA VAL A 255 0.01 -2.61 -1.53
C VAL A 255 -0.39 -1.21 -1.09
N ILE A 256 0.32 -0.17 -1.52
CA ILE A 256 -0.08 1.21 -1.26
C ILE A 256 -1.53 1.44 -1.75
N SER A 257 -1.85 0.97 -2.95
CA SER A 257 -3.22 1.04 -3.49
C SER A 257 -4.21 0.23 -2.65
N SER A 258 -3.82 -0.95 -2.16
CA SER A 258 -4.65 -1.78 -1.29
C SER A 258 -4.91 -1.11 0.06
N ILE A 259 -3.92 -0.45 0.69
CA ILE A 259 -4.10 0.34 1.92
C ILE A 259 -5.07 1.50 1.65
N ILE A 260 -4.90 2.24 0.55
CA ILE A 260 -5.80 3.35 0.19
C ILE A 260 -7.22 2.84 0.04
N GLY A 261 -7.43 1.78 -0.76
CA GLY A 261 -8.77 1.43 -1.15
C GLY A 261 -8.97 -0.01 -1.63
N GLY A 262 -8.22 -1.01 -1.15
CA GLY A 262 -8.45 -2.41 -1.44
C GLY A 262 -9.91 -2.81 -1.22
N ALA A 263 -10.50 -3.64 -2.08
CA ALA A 263 -11.91 -4.05 -1.99
C ALA A 263 -12.23 -4.93 -0.78
N GLY A 264 -11.21 -5.59 -0.22
CA GLY A 264 -11.38 -6.62 0.81
C GLY A 264 -11.91 -7.94 0.23
N ASN A 265 -11.68 -8.19 -1.06
CA ASN A 265 -12.04 -9.45 -1.70
C ASN A 265 -11.17 -10.59 -1.19
N SER A 266 -9.85 -10.39 -1.10
CA SER A 266 -8.90 -11.39 -0.61
C SER A 266 -9.21 -11.85 0.81
N SER A 267 -9.39 -10.90 1.70
CA SER A 267 -9.73 -11.10 3.12
C SER A 267 -10.30 -9.81 3.69
N TYR A 268 -10.79 -9.86 4.93
CA TYR A 268 -11.19 -8.61 5.60
C TYR A 268 -10.00 -7.66 5.82
N SER A 269 -8.82 -8.19 6.10
CA SER A 269 -7.59 -7.38 6.25
C SER A 269 -7.11 -6.75 4.94
N GLY A 270 -7.47 -7.28 3.78
CA GLY A 270 -7.24 -6.67 2.46
C GLY A 270 -8.15 -5.48 2.15
N ARG A 271 -9.10 -5.14 3.03
CA ARG A 271 -10.01 -4.01 2.85
C ARG A 271 -9.36 -2.70 3.20
N GLY A 272 -9.13 -1.85 2.19
CA GLY A 272 -8.56 -0.51 2.34
C GLY A 272 -9.49 0.48 3.05
N ILE A 273 -9.00 1.71 3.25
CA ILE A 273 -9.77 2.79 3.90
C ILE A 273 -10.91 3.24 3.02
N ALA A 274 -10.61 3.63 1.78
CA ALA A 274 -11.58 4.08 0.77
C ALA A 274 -11.93 2.94 -0.21
N TYR A 275 -12.42 1.81 0.30
CA TYR A 275 -12.63 0.60 -0.49
C TYR A 275 -13.63 0.74 -1.66
N GLY A 276 -14.30 1.87 -1.79
CA GLY A 276 -15.18 2.22 -2.91
C GLY A 276 -14.54 3.12 -3.97
N CYS A 277 -13.29 3.61 -3.76
CA CYS A 277 -12.62 4.49 -4.70
C CYS A 277 -12.12 3.75 -5.95
N ARG A 278 -11.71 4.52 -6.96
CA ARG A 278 -11.01 4.04 -8.15
C ARG A 278 -9.60 4.64 -8.17
N PHE A 279 -8.70 4.05 -8.93
CA PHE A 279 -7.29 4.43 -8.98
C PHE A 279 -6.90 4.97 -10.35
N PHE A 280 -6.08 6.00 -10.35
CA PHE A 280 -5.45 6.56 -11.55
C PHE A 280 -3.92 6.49 -11.39
N PRO A 281 -3.23 5.55 -12.05
CA PRO A 281 -1.78 5.40 -11.92
C PRO A 281 -1.04 6.50 -12.67
N SER A 282 0.04 7.01 -12.07
CA SER A 282 1.02 7.87 -12.73
C SER A 282 2.44 7.55 -12.27
N SER A 283 3.43 7.82 -13.12
CA SER A 283 4.83 7.44 -12.87
C SER A 283 5.55 8.46 -12.00
N PHE A 284 6.21 8.01 -10.95
CA PHE A 284 7.11 8.83 -10.14
C PHE A 284 8.44 9.17 -10.85
N GLU A 285 8.77 8.54 -11.96
CA GLU A 285 9.95 8.93 -12.73
C GLU A 285 9.89 10.38 -13.19
N ASN A 286 8.68 10.93 -13.33
CA ASN A 286 8.47 12.37 -13.42
C ASN A 286 8.26 12.94 -12.01
N LEU A 287 9.26 13.60 -11.42
CA LEU A 287 9.17 14.19 -10.08
C LEU A 287 8.33 15.48 -10.02
N PHE A 288 8.05 16.11 -11.15
CA PHE A 288 7.16 17.27 -11.23
C PHE A 288 5.70 16.86 -11.03
N ALA A 289 4.85 17.83 -10.72
CA ALA A 289 3.41 17.62 -10.74
C ALA A 289 2.94 17.15 -12.13
N ASP A 290 1.93 16.29 -12.16
CA ASP A 290 1.35 15.81 -13.41
C ASP A 290 0.57 16.91 -14.13
N ASP A 291 0.34 16.74 -15.43
CA ASP A 291 -0.40 17.74 -16.24
C ASP A 291 -1.82 17.98 -15.70
N PRO A 292 -2.17 19.23 -15.31
CA PRO A 292 -3.49 19.55 -14.74
C PRO A 292 -4.64 19.15 -15.64
N SER A 293 -4.49 19.19 -16.96
CA SER A 293 -5.55 18.84 -17.91
C SER A 293 -5.86 17.35 -17.88
N ILE A 294 -4.84 16.51 -17.67
CA ILE A 294 -5.00 15.05 -17.55
C ILE A 294 -5.65 14.71 -16.19
N LEU A 295 -5.19 15.32 -15.09
CA LEU A 295 -5.76 15.09 -13.77
C LEU A 295 -7.23 15.52 -13.72
N ASN A 296 -7.56 16.72 -14.23
CA ASN A 296 -8.92 17.24 -14.24
C ASN A 296 -9.86 16.44 -15.14
N SER A 297 -9.41 16.01 -16.33
CA SER A 297 -10.23 15.17 -17.22
C SER A 297 -10.56 13.81 -16.59
N ASN A 298 -9.67 13.30 -15.74
CA ASN A 298 -9.86 12.06 -14.99
C ASN A 298 -10.41 12.28 -13.57
N LYS A 299 -10.74 13.52 -13.18
CA LYS A 299 -11.31 13.88 -11.86
C LYS A 299 -10.45 13.44 -10.68
N VAL A 300 -9.14 13.48 -10.83
CA VAL A 300 -8.19 13.14 -9.76
C VAL A 300 -8.06 14.35 -8.83
N THR A 301 -8.53 14.24 -7.60
CA THR A 301 -8.53 15.33 -6.60
C THR A 301 -7.65 15.05 -5.40
N VAL A 302 -7.24 13.81 -5.20
CA VAL A 302 -6.23 13.38 -4.22
C VAL A 302 -5.20 12.52 -4.92
N GLN A 303 -3.91 12.75 -4.67
CA GLN A 303 -2.84 11.95 -5.23
C GLN A 303 -1.84 11.53 -4.16
N ASN A 304 -1.58 10.22 -4.06
CA ASN A 304 -0.63 9.63 -3.15
C ASN A 304 0.76 9.55 -3.78
N HIS A 305 1.79 9.91 -2.98
CA HIS A 305 3.19 9.93 -3.37
C HIS A 305 4.03 9.24 -2.29
N SER A 306 4.22 7.93 -2.42
CA SER A 306 4.95 7.11 -1.44
C SER A 306 6.38 6.82 -1.91
N TYR A 307 7.12 7.87 -2.27
CA TYR A 307 8.50 7.80 -2.76
C TYR A 307 9.35 8.96 -2.25
N GLY A 308 10.65 8.82 -2.36
CA GLY A 308 11.62 9.83 -2.01
C GLY A 308 12.83 9.88 -2.94
N THR A 309 13.65 10.86 -2.73
CA THR A 309 15.02 10.99 -3.27
C THR A 309 15.99 11.16 -2.11
N VAL A 310 17.11 11.83 -2.30
CA VAL A 310 18.00 12.21 -1.20
C VAL A 310 17.38 13.31 -0.33
N ILE A 311 17.91 13.50 0.87
CA ILE A 311 17.52 14.62 1.74
C ILE A 311 17.88 15.94 1.05
N GLN A 312 16.91 16.82 0.86
CA GLN A 312 17.09 18.14 0.22
C GLN A 312 16.45 19.23 1.07
N GLN A 313 17.11 20.37 1.21
CA GLN A 313 16.72 21.48 2.08
C GLN A 313 16.69 22.82 1.32
N PHE A 314 15.86 22.88 0.26
CA PHE A 314 15.62 24.09 -0.54
C PHE A 314 14.29 23.99 -1.30
N TYR A 315 13.70 25.12 -1.68
CA TYR A 315 12.49 25.18 -2.46
C TYR A 315 12.82 25.06 -3.95
N GLY A 316 12.82 23.82 -4.47
CA GLY A 316 13.22 23.51 -5.84
C GLY A 316 12.10 23.68 -6.87
N ALA A 317 12.43 23.37 -8.13
CA ALA A 317 11.52 23.48 -9.24
C ALA A 317 10.32 22.54 -9.10
N GLU A 318 10.52 21.35 -8.54
CA GLU A 318 9.44 20.39 -8.28
C GLU A 318 8.48 20.92 -7.21
N ALA A 319 8.96 21.56 -6.13
CA ALA A 319 8.10 22.21 -5.15
C ALA A 319 7.25 23.31 -5.77
N VAL A 320 7.84 24.14 -6.65
CA VAL A 320 7.13 25.17 -7.44
C VAL A 320 6.05 24.55 -8.30
N SER A 321 6.34 23.42 -8.96
CA SER A 321 5.39 22.71 -9.82
C SER A 321 4.13 22.26 -9.03
N TYR A 322 4.31 21.62 -7.86
CA TYR A 322 3.20 21.18 -6.99
C TYR A 322 2.40 22.35 -6.40
N ASP A 323 3.09 23.43 -5.97
CA ASP A 323 2.39 24.61 -5.44
C ASP A 323 1.58 25.32 -6.53
N ASN A 324 2.09 25.38 -7.77
CA ASN A 324 1.35 25.93 -8.90
C ASN A 324 0.15 25.05 -9.27
N LEU A 325 0.30 23.72 -9.29
CA LEU A 325 -0.84 22.83 -9.55
C LEU A 325 -1.94 23.03 -8.51
N ALA A 326 -1.60 23.02 -7.21
CA ALA A 326 -2.56 23.25 -6.12
C ALA A 326 -3.17 24.67 -6.14
N TRP A 327 -2.43 25.66 -6.64
CA TRP A 327 -2.95 27.02 -6.84
C TRP A 327 -3.96 27.11 -7.99
N PHE A 328 -3.74 26.40 -9.09
CA PHE A 328 -4.66 26.35 -10.23
C PHE A 328 -5.89 25.49 -9.93
N ASP A 329 -5.70 24.33 -9.32
CA ASP A 329 -6.77 23.44 -8.89
C ASP A 329 -6.90 23.44 -7.35
N LYS A 330 -7.84 24.21 -6.84
CA LYS A 330 -8.08 24.36 -5.39
C LYS A 330 -8.63 23.09 -4.73
N HIS A 331 -8.97 22.07 -5.49
CA HIS A 331 -9.47 20.77 -5.01
C HIS A 331 -8.41 19.68 -4.96
N TYR A 332 -7.27 19.91 -5.62
CA TYR A 332 -6.19 18.94 -5.70
C TYR A 332 -5.36 18.88 -4.42
N ILE A 333 -5.17 17.66 -3.89
CA ILE A 333 -4.45 17.39 -2.64
C ILE A 333 -3.34 16.37 -2.89
N PRO A 334 -2.08 16.78 -2.98
CA PRO A 334 -0.95 15.86 -3.00
C PRO A 334 -0.56 15.44 -1.58
N VAL A 335 -0.46 14.13 -1.36
CA VAL A 335 -0.09 13.51 -0.07
C VAL A 335 1.22 12.76 -0.24
N PHE A 336 2.27 13.19 0.46
CA PHE A 336 3.60 12.61 0.39
C PHE A 336 3.96 11.85 1.66
N SER A 337 4.65 10.74 1.53
CA SER A 337 5.45 10.17 2.62
C SER A 337 6.52 11.18 3.05
N ALA A 338 6.84 11.27 4.35
CA ALA A 338 7.89 12.19 4.83
C ALA A 338 9.29 11.74 4.43
N GLY A 339 9.49 10.42 4.34
CA GLY A 339 10.76 9.76 4.11
C GLY A 339 11.14 8.83 5.26
N ASN A 340 12.02 7.85 4.97
CA ASN A 340 12.47 6.86 5.94
C ASN A 340 13.95 7.11 6.30
N GLN A 341 14.26 8.35 6.70
CA GLN A 341 15.60 8.84 7.03
C GLN A 341 15.68 9.44 8.45
N GLY A 342 14.82 8.96 9.37
CA GLY A 342 14.65 9.55 10.69
C GLY A 342 15.94 9.71 11.52
N SER A 343 16.86 8.77 11.42
CA SER A 343 18.17 8.82 12.09
C SER A 343 19.22 9.64 11.33
N SER A 344 18.97 10.03 10.09
CA SER A 344 19.88 10.78 9.21
C SER A 344 19.82 12.30 9.48
N PHE A 345 20.63 13.06 8.76
CA PHE A 345 20.64 14.51 8.81
C PHE A 345 20.90 15.13 7.44
N ALA A 346 20.44 16.35 7.24
CA ALA A 346 20.75 17.12 6.05
C ALA A 346 22.26 17.48 6.01
N THR A 347 22.88 17.38 4.85
CA THR A 347 24.30 17.75 4.67
C THR A 347 24.48 19.19 4.19
N GLU A 348 23.37 19.89 3.91
CA GLU A 348 23.33 21.25 3.37
C GLU A 348 22.10 22.01 3.88
N GLY A 349 22.09 23.33 3.64
CA GLY A 349 20.99 24.20 4.07
C GLY A 349 21.11 24.68 5.52
N LYS A 350 20.10 25.41 5.97
CA LYS A 350 20.04 26.03 7.31
C LYS A 350 20.15 25.02 8.45
N TYR A 351 19.62 23.83 8.25
CA TYR A 351 19.53 22.79 9.29
C TYR A 351 20.54 21.64 9.06
N ALA A 352 21.63 21.90 8.35
CA ALA A 352 22.66 20.90 8.11
C ALA A 352 23.28 20.36 9.41
N ASN A 353 23.61 19.05 9.40
CA ASN A 353 24.28 18.34 10.48
C ASN A 353 23.51 18.30 11.82
N ILE A 354 22.16 18.34 11.80
CA ILE A 354 21.32 18.17 12.98
C ILE A 354 20.70 16.78 12.93
N PRO A 355 21.20 15.77 13.68
CA PRO A 355 20.67 14.42 13.66
C PRO A 355 19.19 14.37 14.06
N GLY A 356 18.38 13.59 13.33
CA GLY A 356 16.98 13.37 13.62
C GLY A 356 16.05 14.55 13.32
N TYR A 357 16.54 15.56 12.58
CA TYR A 357 15.75 16.71 12.13
C TYR A 357 16.08 17.10 10.69
N ALA A 358 15.13 17.79 10.04
CA ALA A 358 15.27 18.34 8.70
C ALA A 358 15.71 17.30 7.65
N ASN A 359 15.19 16.08 7.73
CA ASN A 359 15.67 14.95 6.94
C ASN A 359 14.59 14.39 5.99
N LEU A 360 13.63 15.24 5.55
CA LEU A 360 12.68 14.88 4.51
C LEU A 360 13.39 14.63 3.17
N THR A 361 12.89 13.66 2.41
CA THR A 361 13.50 13.15 1.18
C THR A 361 12.87 13.76 -0.07
N GLY A 362 13.60 14.64 -0.74
CA GLY A 362 13.18 15.31 -1.98
C GLY A 362 12.63 16.74 -1.80
N ASN A 363 13.01 17.64 -2.69
CA ASN A 363 12.59 19.05 -2.62
C ASN A 363 11.11 19.25 -2.95
N PHE A 364 10.45 18.34 -3.65
CA PHE A 364 8.99 18.40 -3.87
C PHE A 364 8.19 18.39 -2.55
N LYS A 365 8.72 17.80 -1.47
CA LYS A 365 8.13 17.83 -0.11
C LYS A 365 8.30 19.20 0.57
N MET A 366 9.06 20.11 -0.02
CA MET A 366 9.22 21.49 0.47
C MET A 366 8.10 22.41 -0.04
N ALA A 367 7.23 21.95 -0.91
CA ALA A 367 6.03 22.67 -1.33
C ALA A 367 5.12 22.98 -0.14
N LYS A 368 4.34 24.09 -0.23
CA LYS A 368 3.48 24.58 0.87
C LYS A 368 2.11 23.90 0.88
N ASN A 369 1.64 23.55 -0.32
CA ASN A 369 0.27 23.07 -0.50
C ASN A 369 0.15 21.54 -0.45
N VAL A 370 1.22 20.83 -0.15
CA VAL A 370 1.24 19.37 0.03
C VAL A 370 0.92 18.99 1.49
N ILE A 371 0.60 17.72 1.71
CA ILE A 371 0.56 17.09 3.04
C ILE A 371 1.70 16.10 3.10
N THR A 372 2.66 16.25 4.00
CA THR A 372 3.67 15.23 4.29
C THR A 372 3.27 14.44 5.52
N VAL A 373 3.47 13.12 5.48
CA VAL A 373 2.98 12.19 6.50
C VAL A 373 4.15 11.37 7.06
N GLY A 374 4.38 11.45 8.35
CA GLY A 374 5.30 10.59 9.10
C GLY A 374 4.63 9.32 9.59
N ALA A 375 5.41 8.38 10.11
CA ALA A 375 4.95 7.07 10.53
C ALA A 375 4.98 6.90 12.05
N VAL A 376 3.96 6.21 12.59
CA VAL A 376 3.91 5.70 13.96
C VAL A 376 3.69 4.20 13.96
N ASP A 377 4.15 3.53 15.03
CA ASP A 377 3.91 2.13 15.29
C ASP A 377 2.49 1.85 15.84
N LYS A 378 2.17 0.57 16.07
CA LYS A 378 0.88 0.13 16.62
C LYS A 378 0.62 0.62 18.06
N GLU A 379 1.65 1.00 18.80
CA GLU A 379 1.59 1.62 20.12
C GLU A 379 1.48 3.14 20.08
N SER A 380 1.43 3.76 18.90
CA SER A 380 1.40 5.21 18.64
C SER A 380 2.70 5.93 19.03
N PHE A 381 3.83 5.23 19.03
CA PHE A 381 5.14 5.86 19.10
C PHE A 381 5.64 6.19 17.69
N LEU A 382 6.40 7.26 17.57
CA LEU A 382 7.03 7.62 16.31
C LEU A 382 8.00 6.51 15.88
N GLU A 383 7.91 6.05 14.63
CA GLU A 383 8.88 5.12 14.07
C GLU A 383 10.25 5.77 13.95
N ASP A 384 11.31 5.05 14.33
CA ASP A 384 12.69 5.57 14.33
C ASP A 384 13.15 6.00 12.93
N GLU A 385 12.62 5.38 11.89
CA GLU A 385 12.93 5.69 10.50
C GLU A 385 12.13 6.88 9.96
N SER A 386 11.07 7.34 10.65
CA SER A 386 10.22 8.42 10.17
C SER A 386 10.99 9.73 10.07
N SER A 387 11.08 10.30 8.87
CA SER A 387 11.70 11.61 8.64
C SER A 387 10.94 12.73 9.33
N SER A 388 11.68 13.73 9.82
CA SER A 388 11.19 14.84 10.64
C SER A 388 11.59 16.19 10.05
N GLY A 389 10.79 17.22 10.37
CA GLY A 389 11.08 18.61 10.03
C GLY A 389 12.21 19.22 10.86
N PRO A 390 12.41 20.54 10.75
CA PRO A 390 11.66 21.48 9.91
C PRO A 390 11.94 21.34 8.42
N ILE A 391 11.09 21.95 7.59
CA ILE A 391 11.40 22.25 6.20
C ILE A 391 12.48 23.34 6.16
N TYR A 392 13.13 23.50 5.01
CA TYR A 392 14.31 24.36 4.81
C TYR A 392 14.15 25.81 5.36
N ASP A 393 12.95 26.39 5.33
CA ASP A 393 12.64 27.74 5.80
C ASP A 393 12.09 27.79 7.25
N GLY A 394 11.88 26.61 7.87
CA GLY A 394 11.40 26.50 9.25
C GLY A 394 9.93 26.10 9.37
N ARG A 395 9.21 25.93 8.25
CA ARG A 395 7.83 25.46 8.25
C ARG A 395 7.72 24.06 8.86
N LEU A 396 6.50 23.78 9.38
CA LEU A 396 6.13 22.51 9.97
C LEU A 396 6.07 21.40 8.90
N ALA A 397 6.76 20.31 9.15
CA ALA A 397 6.59 18.99 8.51
C ALA A 397 7.16 17.89 9.43
N PRO A 398 6.66 16.62 9.34
CA PRO A 398 5.45 16.29 8.61
C PRO A 398 4.24 17.03 9.18
N GLN A 399 3.16 17.20 8.42
CA GLN A 399 1.95 17.82 8.94
C GLN A 399 1.13 16.86 9.80
N LEU A 400 1.17 15.57 9.51
CA LEU A 400 0.49 14.52 10.26
C LEU A 400 1.40 13.30 10.37
N VAL A 401 1.07 12.44 11.34
CA VAL A 401 1.58 11.07 11.35
C VAL A 401 0.42 10.08 11.29
N ALA A 402 0.66 8.91 10.73
CA ALA A 402 -0.30 7.82 10.69
C ALA A 402 0.39 6.47 10.90
N LEU A 403 -0.39 5.40 11.10
CA LEU A 403 0.15 4.06 11.23
C LEU A 403 0.95 3.69 9.97
N GLY A 404 2.21 3.40 10.17
CA GLY A 404 3.12 3.06 9.09
C GLY A 404 4.17 2.07 9.58
N PRO A 405 3.78 0.82 9.91
CA PRO A 405 4.67 -0.17 10.53
C PRO A 405 5.85 -0.56 9.62
N ASN A 406 5.81 -0.14 8.36
CA ASN A 406 6.85 -0.41 7.37
C ASN A 406 7.38 0.87 6.73
N GLY A 407 7.07 2.01 7.32
CA GLY A 407 7.55 3.29 6.87
C GLY A 407 6.47 4.31 6.55
N THR A 408 6.91 5.49 6.16
CA THR A 408 6.04 6.64 5.90
C THR A 408 5.18 6.47 4.64
N SER A 409 5.48 5.49 3.78
CA SER A 409 4.68 5.13 2.61
C SER A 409 3.28 4.65 2.98
N ASP A 410 3.18 3.72 3.95
CA ASP A 410 1.90 3.22 4.47
C ASP A 410 1.09 4.34 5.13
N ALA A 411 1.78 5.17 5.93
CA ALA A 411 1.16 6.30 6.60
C ALA A 411 0.54 7.31 5.61
N ALA A 412 1.23 7.61 4.50
CA ALA A 412 0.70 8.47 3.43
C ALA A 412 -0.53 7.84 2.75
N ALA A 413 -0.50 6.53 2.51
CA ALA A 413 -1.65 5.78 1.96
C ALA A 413 -2.87 5.85 2.88
N MET A 414 -2.69 5.74 4.22
CA MET A 414 -3.75 5.91 5.22
C MET A 414 -4.42 7.29 5.12
N VAL A 415 -3.61 8.35 5.02
CA VAL A 415 -4.11 9.72 4.89
C VAL A 415 -4.84 9.90 3.55
N SER A 416 -4.28 9.39 2.44
CA SER A 416 -4.89 9.48 1.10
C SER A 416 -6.25 8.79 1.05
N GLY A 417 -6.37 7.58 1.63
CA GLY A 417 -7.63 6.87 1.74
C GLY A 417 -8.66 7.63 2.61
N THR A 418 -8.21 8.20 3.73
CA THR A 418 -9.07 9.03 4.59
C THR A 418 -9.60 10.26 3.85
N ILE A 419 -8.75 10.96 3.09
CA ILE A 419 -9.15 12.10 2.27
C ILE A 419 -10.20 11.70 1.23
N ALA A 420 -10.04 10.55 0.59
CA ALA A 420 -11.02 10.07 -0.40
C ALA A 420 -12.41 9.83 0.25
N VAL A 421 -12.46 9.27 1.45
CA VAL A 421 -13.72 9.12 2.20
C VAL A 421 -14.28 10.49 2.62
N MET A 422 -13.43 11.42 3.06
CA MET A 422 -13.85 12.79 3.41
C MET A 422 -14.45 13.52 2.21
N GLN A 423 -13.83 13.42 1.03
CA GLN A 423 -14.34 14.02 -0.21
C GLN A 423 -15.72 13.46 -0.58
N GLN A 424 -15.89 12.15 -0.50
CA GLN A 424 -17.20 11.53 -0.73
C GLN A 424 -18.25 12.03 0.24
N VAL A 425 -17.98 11.95 1.57
CA VAL A 425 -18.97 12.36 2.58
C VAL A 425 -19.33 13.84 2.46
N TYR A 426 -18.35 14.69 2.11
CA TYR A 426 -18.61 16.08 1.83
C TYR A 426 -19.52 16.26 0.60
N ALA A 427 -19.22 15.57 -0.50
CA ALA A 427 -20.01 15.63 -1.73
C ALA A 427 -21.45 15.13 -1.52
N ASP A 428 -21.65 14.05 -0.77
CA ASP A 428 -22.95 13.50 -0.43
C ASP A 428 -23.82 14.51 0.36
N ASN A 429 -23.18 15.33 1.21
CA ASN A 429 -23.87 16.36 2.01
C ASN A 429 -24.00 17.73 1.30
N ASN A 430 -23.28 17.96 0.20
CA ASN A 430 -23.18 19.27 -0.46
C ASN A 430 -23.46 19.21 -1.97
N ASN A 431 -24.51 18.51 -2.39
CA ASN A 431 -24.96 18.44 -3.79
C ASN A 431 -23.85 18.01 -4.78
N LEU A 432 -23.04 17.03 -4.40
CA LEU A 432 -21.90 16.51 -5.18
C LEU A 432 -20.77 17.52 -5.40
N ALA A 433 -20.71 18.60 -4.65
CA ALA A 433 -19.59 19.55 -4.69
C ALA A 433 -18.30 18.89 -4.16
N ILE A 434 -17.18 19.17 -4.79
CA ILE A 434 -15.87 18.72 -4.34
C ILE A 434 -15.34 19.71 -3.30
N PRO A 435 -14.86 19.28 -2.11
CA PRO A 435 -14.33 20.19 -1.09
C PRO A 435 -13.00 20.81 -1.55
N ALA A 436 -12.74 22.05 -1.15
CA ALA A 436 -11.44 22.66 -1.35
C ALA A 436 -10.34 21.93 -0.56
N ALA A 437 -9.12 21.88 -1.10
CA ALA A 437 -7.96 21.26 -0.44
C ALA A 437 -7.68 21.88 0.94
N SER A 438 -7.79 23.20 1.08
CA SER A 438 -7.61 23.90 2.34
C SER A 438 -8.70 23.55 3.38
N LEU A 439 -9.94 23.24 2.96
CA LEU A 439 -10.96 22.72 3.87
C LEU A 439 -10.59 21.35 4.43
N ILE A 440 -10.18 20.44 3.57
CA ILE A 440 -9.74 19.09 3.99
C ILE A 440 -8.54 19.19 4.94
N LYS A 441 -7.55 20.04 4.64
CA LYS A 441 -6.40 20.29 5.53
C LYS A 441 -6.85 20.85 6.89
N ALA A 442 -7.70 21.86 6.91
CA ALA A 442 -8.21 22.44 8.15
C ALA A 442 -8.88 21.39 9.05
N ILE A 443 -9.71 20.52 8.46
CA ILE A 443 -10.40 19.45 9.17
C ILE A 443 -9.43 18.38 9.67
N LEU A 444 -8.52 17.88 8.81
CA LEU A 444 -7.54 16.85 9.19
C LEU A 444 -6.65 17.33 10.35
N TYR A 445 -6.07 18.51 10.23
CA TYR A 445 -5.17 19.07 11.24
C TYR A 445 -5.91 19.41 12.55
N ASN A 446 -7.16 19.87 12.45
CA ASN A 446 -7.97 20.16 13.62
C ASN A 446 -8.35 18.91 14.41
N ASN A 447 -8.56 17.78 13.73
CA ASN A 447 -9.01 16.54 14.36
C ASN A 447 -7.88 15.58 14.70
N ALA A 448 -6.63 15.88 14.32
CA ALA A 448 -5.47 15.07 14.67
C ALA A 448 -5.29 14.96 16.20
N GLU A 449 -4.84 13.77 16.66
CA GLU A 449 -4.56 13.50 18.07
C GLU A 449 -3.12 13.90 18.42
N ASP A 450 -2.98 14.73 19.43
CA ASP A 450 -1.65 15.05 20.01
C ASP A 450 -1.11 13.83 20.78
N ILE A 451 0.02 13.28 20.33
CA ILE A 451 0.59 12.05 20.88
C ILE A 451 2.01 12.20 21.42
N SER A 452 2.61 13.38 21.29
CA SER A 452 4.00 13.63 21.66
C SER A 452 4.10 14.85 22.57
N THR A 453 4.87 15.86 22.15
CA THR A 453 4.97 17.14 22.87
C THR A 453 3.67 17.91 22.72
N ALA A 454 3.12 18.44 23.81
CA ALA A 454 1.85 19.16 23.78
C ALA A 454 1.83 20.28 22.73
N GLY A 455 0.84 20.26 21.85
CA GLY A 455 0.71 21.13 20.70
C GLY A 455 1.39 20.57 19.46
N ILE A 456 1.83 21.44 18.55
CA ILE A 456 2.53 21.04 17.35
C ILE A 456 4.02 20.76 17.61
N ASP A 457 4.63 19.83 16.87
CA ASP A 457 6.07 19.58 16.90
C ASP A 457 6.61 19.09 15.54
N TYR A 458 7.92 19.12 15.34
CA TYR A 458 8.58 18.76 14.06
C TYR A 458 8.61 17.25 13.76
N LYS A 459 8.13 16.41 14.66
CA LYS A 459 8.13 14.95 14.51
C LYS A 459 6.74 14.40 14.17
N THR A 460 5.71 14.93 14.84
CA THR A 460 4.32 14.49 14.71
C THR A 460 3.39 15.50 14.05
N GLY A 461 3.87 16.70 13.77
CA GLY A 461 3.10 17.75 13.11
C GLY A 461 1.96 18.27 13.97
N TYR A 462 0.74 18.28 13.44
CA TYR A 462 -0.50 18.57 14.16
C TYR A 462 -0.98 17.38 15.00
N GLY A 463 -0.34 16.21 14.86
CA GLY A 463 -0.63 14.99 15.59
C GLY A 463 -0.93 13.79 14.68
N MET A 464 -1.42 12.72 15.31
CA MET A 464 -1.77 11.47 14.64
C MET A 464 -3.16 11.57 13.98
N LEU A 465 -3.27 11.03 12.77
CA LEU A 465 -4.52 10.94 12.02
C LEU A 465 -5.67 10.37 12.85
N ASP A 466 -6.81 11.02 12.83
CA ASP A 466 -8.10 10.52 13.31
C ASP A 466 -9.13 10.59 12.18
N SER A 467 -9.30 9.51 11.46
CA SER A 467 -10.23 9.42 10.33
C SER A 467 -11.68 9.56 10.79
N TYR A 468 -12.03 8.94 11.93
CA TYR A 468 -13.40 9.00 12.47
C TYR A 468 -13.80 10.42 12.85
N ALA A 469 -12.97 11.13 13.64
CA ALA A 469 -13.25 12.50 14.03
C ALA A 469 -13.28 13.44 12.82
N SER A 470 -12.37 13.28 11.85
CA SER A 470 -12.31 14.11 10.63
C SER A 470 -13.55 13.96 9.76
N ILE A 471 -14.02 12.74 9.54
CA ILE A 471 -15.22 12.47 8.73
C ILE A 471 -16.49 12.95 9.49
N LYS A 472 -16.53 12.74 10.80
CA LYS A 472 -17.62 13.21 11.65
C LYS A 472 -17.73 14.73 11.70
N ALA A 473 -16.60 15.46 11.68
CA ALA A 473 -16.58 16.92 11.60
C ALA A 473 -17.27 17.44 10.31
N ILE A 474 -17.14 16.73 9.19
CA ILE A 474 -17.86 17.06 7.96
C ILE A 474 -19.37 16.85 8.15
N GLN A 475 -19.80 15.73 8.72
CA GLN A 475 -21.24 15.47 8.97
C GLN A 475 -21.86 16.49 9.93
N GLN A 476 -21.08 16.97 10.89
CA GLN A 476 -21.53 17.93 11.90
C GLN A 476 -21.37 19.40 11.46
N ASN A 477 -20.89 19.64 10.23
CA ASN A 477 -20.60 20.97 9.72
C ASN A 477 -19.70 21.80 10.65
N GLN A 478 -18.66 21.18 11.24
CA GLN A 478 -17.70 21.83 12.13
C GLN A 478 -16.59 22.52 11.33
N PHE A 479 -16.98 23.31 10.34
CA PHE A 479 -16.10 24.08 9.48
C PHE A 479 -16.82 25.32 8.94
N ASP A 480 -16.02 26.28 8.45
CA ASP A 480 -16.52 27.46 7.73
C ASP A 480 -15.49 27.93 6.72
N SER A 481 -15.87 28.83 5.85
CA SER A 481 -15.01 29.40 4.83
C SER A 481 -15.22 30.90 4.73
N GLY A 482 -14.21 31.59 4.22
CA GLY A 482 -14.30 33.01 3.97
C GLY A 482 -13.40 33.45 2.85
N LEU A 483 -13.57 34.71 2.48
CA LEU A 483 -12.75 35.42 1.52
C LEU A 483 -12.19 36.65 2.21
N LEU A 484 -10.86 36.75 2.30
CA LEU A 484 -10.18 37.78 3.07
C LEU A 484 -9.51 38.80 2.15
N THR A 485 -9.76 40.08 2.41
CA THR A 485 -9.09 41.21 1.77
C THR A 485 -8.31 42.01 2.79
N ALA A 486 -7.27 42.69 2.35
CA ALA A 486 -6.46 43.54 3.23
C ALA A 486 -7.30 44.54 4.04
N GLY A 487 -7.04 44.58 5.34
CA GLY A 487 -7.65 45.57 6.26
C GLY A 487 -9.02 45.20 6.87
N VAL A 488 -9.70 44.13 6.37
CA VAL A 488 -11.01 43.71 6.92
C VAL A 488 -10.90 42.32 7.51
N PRO A 489 -10.93 42.14 8.84
CA PRO A 489 -10.90 40.83 9.46
C PRO A 489 -12.24 40.09 9.27
N TRP A 490 -12.15 38.77 9.05
CA TRP A 490 -13.32 37.89 9.11
C TRP A 490 -13.48 37.34 10.54
N THR A 491 -14.72 37.16 11.00
CA THR A 491 -15.00 36.68 12.34
C THR A 491 -16.10 35.62 12.40
N ARG A 492 -15.94 34.69 13.36
CA ARG A 492 -16.96 33.70 13.73
C ARG A 492 -17.00 33.49 15.22
N THR A 493 -18.18 33.30 15.78
CA THR A 493 -18.37 32.98 17.19
C THR A 493 -18.62 31.49 17.37
N ILE A 494 -17.92 30.87 18.34
CA ILE A 494 -18.07 29.50 18.78
C ILE A 494 -18.54 29.49 20.22
N ALA A 495 -19.68 28.84 20.51
CA ALA A 495 -20.16 28.63 21.86
C ALA A 495 -19.45 27.46 22.54
N VAL A 496 -18.93 27.66 23.74
CA VAL A 496 -18.20 26.63 24.51
C VAL A 496 -19.02 26.32 25.79
N PRO A 497 -19.43 25.03 25.97
CA PRO A 497 -20.22 24.61 27.13
C PRO A 497 -19.38 24.53 28.41
N SER A 498 -20.07 24.44 29.60
CA SER A 498 -19.41 24.42 30.91
C SER A 498 -18.56 23.20 31.21
N ASN A 499 -18.77 22.11 30.45
CA ASN A 499 -18.03 20.88 30.61
C ASN A 499 -17.03 20.65 29.46
N ALA A 500 -16.58 21.70 28.78
CA ALA A 500 -15.63 21.59 27.71
C ALA A 500 -14.26 21.09 28.21
N ALA A 501 -13.72 20.06 27.56
CA ALA A 501 -12.39 19.56 27.81
C ALA A 501 -11.36 20.34 26.99
N GLN A 502 -11.69 20.64 25.73
CA GLN A 502 -10.80 21.36 24.81
C GLN A 502 -11.63 22.14 23.79
N LEU A 503 -11.18 23.32 23.42
CA LEU A 503 -11.53 23.99 22.16
C LEU A 503 -10.31 23.98 21.26
N LYS A 504 -10.45 23.47 20.03
CA LYS A 504 -9.44 23.49 18.99
C LYS A 504 -9.97 24.19 17.75
N VAL A 505 -9.21 25.12 17.18
CA VAL A 505 -9.55 25.84 15.95
C VAL A 505 -8.33 25.81 15.03
N THR A 506 -8.54 25.44 13.79
CA THR A 506 -7.48 25.40 12.76
C THR A 506 -7.91 26.21 11.55
N LEU A 507 -7.06 27.12 11.11
CA LEU A 507 -7.11 27.85 9.85
C LEU A 507 -6.24 27.15 8.81
N ALA A 508 -6.66 27.09 7.55
CA ALA A 508 -5.81 26.69 6.42
C ALA A 508 -6.19 27.41 5.14
N TRP A 509 -5.19 27.66 4.30
CA TRP A 509 -5.39 28.23 2.96
C TRP A 509 -4.46 27.58 1.94
N THR A 510 -4.76 27.72 0.67
CA THR A 510 -3.88 27.37 -0.44
C THR A 510 -3.14 28.62 -0.88
N ASP A 511 -1.82 28.61 -0.83
CA ASP A 511 -0.97 29.74 -1.16
C ASP A 511 -0.37 29.63 -2.57
N SER A 512 -0.12 30.74 -3.24
CA SER A 512 0.56 30.78 -4.54
C SER A 512 2.02 30.33 -4.42
N ALA A 513 2.60 29.76 -5.47
CA ALA A 513 4.00 29.37 -5.46
C ALA A 513 4.92 30.58 -5.21
N ALA A 514 5.96 30.37 -4.41
CA ALA A 514 7.08 31.31 -4.29
C ALA A 514 8.04 31.20 -5.48
N ASN A 515 9.03 32.06 -5.56
CA ASN A 515 10.11 31.89 -6.53
C ASN A 515 10.99 30.70 -6.18
N VAL A 516 11.48 30.03 -7.21
CA VAL A 516 12.39 28.90 -7.02
C VAL A 516 13.62 29.31 -6.22
N ASN A 517 13.96 28.47 -5.25
CA ASN A 517 15.09 28.66 -4.33
C ASN A 517 14.99 29.92 -3.43
N ASP A 518 13.76 30.42 -3.20
CA ASP A 518 13.53 31.48 -2.23
C ASP A 518 13.83 31.00 -0.80
N ASN A 519 14.31 31.91 0.03
CA ASN A 519 14.65 31.65 1.43
C ASN A 519 13.40 31.43 2.32
N LYS A 520 12.24 31.96 1.90
CA LYS A 520 10.94 31.82 2.54
C LYS A 520 9.87 31.56 1.49
N ALA A 521 9.09 30.48 1.64
CA ALA A 521 8.13 30.09 0.60
C ALA A 521 6.76 30.75 0.71
N ILE A 522 6.33 31.21 1.88
CA ILE A 522 5.02 31.83 2.05
C ILE A 522 4.94 33.15 1.25
N VAL A 523 3.85 33.31 0.52
CA VAL A 523 3.57 34.51 -0.32
C VAL A 523 2.41 35.31 0.27
N ASN A 524 1.35 34.62 0.69
CA ASN A 524 0.20 35.25 1.34
C ASN A 524 0.11 34.74 2.77
N ASP A 525 0.11 35.66 3.74
CA ASP A 525 0.16 35.41 5.17
C ASP A 525 -1.17 35.78 5.83
N LEU A 526 -1.87 34.79 6.40
CA LEU A 526 -3.11 34.93 7.14
C LEU A 526 -2.88 34.57 8.61
N ASP A 527 -3.36 35.40 9.52
CA ASP A 527 -3.24 35.21 10.97
C ASP A 527 -4.57 34.73 11.58
N LEU A 528 -4.48 33.75 12.50
CA LEU A 528 -5.58 33.25 13.33
C LEU A 528 -5.47 33.82 14.74
N GLU A 529 -6.57 34.37 15.28
CA GLU A 529 -6.73 34.71 16.69
C GLU A 529 -8.05 34.11 17.21
N VAL A 530 -8.04 33.63 18.44
CA VAL A 530 -9.25 33.16 19.15
C VAL A 530 -9.37 33.97 20.45
N GLN A 531 -10.42 34.74 20.56
CA GLN A 531 -10.66 35.60 21.74
C GLN A 531 -11.79 35.04 22.62
N ASP A 532 -11.52 34.82 23.88
CA ASP A 532 -12.58 34.66 24.88
C ASP A 532 -13.33 36.01 25.04
N VAL A 533 -14.58 36.05 24.62
CA VAL A 533 -15.38 37.27 24.62
C VAL A 533 -15.62 37.80 26.02
N ASN A 534 -15.71 36.93 27.04
CA ASN A 534 -16.00 37.31 28.41
C ASN A 534 -14.78 37.94 29.12
N SER A 535 -13.62 37.33 28.98
CA SER A 535 -12.38 37.79 29.62
C SER A 535 -11.58 38.76 28.74
N GLY A 536 -11.84 38.80 27.43
CA GLY A 536 -11.05 39.57 26.47
C GLY A 536 -9.70 38.94 26.12
N LEU A 537 -9.35 37.77 26.68
CA LEU A 537 -8.08 37.10 26.45
C LEU A 537 -8.00 36.59 25.00
N ILE A 538 -6.88 36.91 24.33
CA ILE A 538 -6.61 36.48 22.95
C ILE A 538 -5.61 35.35 22.98
N TYR A 539 -5.97 34.26 22.34
CA TYR A 539 -5.11 33.10 22.11
C TYR A 539 -4.58 33.13 20.67
N LYS A 540 -3.27 33.24 20.54
CA LYS A 540 -2.55 33.13 19.24
C LYS A 540 -2.23 31.67 18.91
N PRO A 541 -1.91 31.36 17.64
CA PRO A 541 -1.55 30.00 17.23
C PRO A 541 -0.26 29.49 17.87
N TRP A 542 -0.07 28.21 17.82
CA TRP A 542 1.16 27.54 18.20
C TRP A 542 2.23 27.73 17.14
N VAL A 543 3.44 28.11 17.56
CA VAL A 543 4.58 28.32 16.65
C VAL A 543 5.84 27.72 17.24
N LEU A 544 6.58 26.99 16.44
CA LEU A 544 7.82 26.29 16.80
C LEU A 544 9.04 27.20 16.79
N ASN A 545 10.09 26.76 17.46
CA ASN A 545 11.39 27.42 17.40
C ASN A 545 12.13 26.96 16.13
N VAL A 546 12.57 27.89 15.31
CA VAL A 546 13.24 27.65 14.02
C VAL A 546 14.78 27.78 14.09
N SER A 547 15.35 27.92 15.26
CA SER A 547 16.79 28.03 15.43
C SER A 547 17.47 26.71 15.07
N PRO A 548 18.57 26.72 14.28
CA PRO A 548 19.16 25.52 13.70
C PRO A 548 20.04 24.75 14.69
N ASN A 549 19.44 24.23 15.73
CA ASN A 549 20.07 23.30 16.68
C ASN A 549 19.02 22.38 17.33
N ALA A 550 19.40 21.16 17.67
CA ALA A 550 18.48 20.13 18.18
C ALA A 550 17.73 20.56 19.45
N ASP A 551 18.40 21.25 20.39
CA ASP A 551 17.78 21.72 21.64
C ASP A 551 16.65 22.72 21.39
N SER A 552 16.79 23.60 20.39
CA SER A 552 15.76 24.56 20.01
C SER A 552 14.60 23.89 19.26
N LEU A 553 14.91 22.98 18.36
CA LEU A 553 13.91 22.26 17.54
C LEU A 553 13.06 21.27 18.37
N SER A 554 13.60 20.79 19.50
CA SER A 554 12.87 19.89 20.43
C SER A 554 11.99 20.64 21.45
N LYS A 555 12.05 21.98 21.52
CA LYS A 555 11.25 22.74 22.48
C LYS A 555 9.77 22.72 22.12
N PRO A 556 8.88 22.68 23.11
CA PRO A 556 7.45 22.86 22.90
C PRO A 556 7.14 24.15 22.13
N ALA A 557 6.09 24.11 21.32
CA ALA A 557 5.58 25.27 20.62
C ALA A 557 5.15 26.38 21.60
N THR A 558 5.22 27.63 21.16
CA THR A 558 4.80 28.80 21.94
C THR A 558 3.72 29.57 21.19
N ARG A 559 2.86 30.30 21.94
CA ARG A 559 1.80 31.11 21.32
C ARG A 559 2.35 32.43 20.83
N LYS A 560 2.33 32.61 19.53
CA LYS A 560 2.74 33.87 18.89
C LYS A 560 2.13 33.90 17.46
N ARG A 561 2.36 34.98 16.74
CA ARG A 561 2.02 35.05 15.32
C ARG A 561 2.85 34.03 14.53
N ASP A 562 2.19 33.26 13.67
CA ASP A 562 2.85 32.42 12.67
C ASP A 562 3.00 33.23 11.36
N SER A 563 4.15 33.22 10.76
CA SER A 563 4.40 33.88 9.47
C SER A 563 5.11 32.95 8.49
N LEU A 564 5.05 31.65 8.72
CA LEU A 564 5.74 30.63 7.95
C LEU A 564 4.81 29.62 7.32
N ASN A 565 3.82 29.13 8.07
CA ASN A 565 2.97 28.02 7.65
C ASN A 565 1.71 28.50 6.92
N THR A 566 1.14 27.65 6.07
CA THR A 566 -0.15 27.86 5.39
C THR A 566 -1.33 27.24 6.17
N ALA A 567 -1.10 26.86 7.40
CA ALA A 567 -2.13 26.47 8.37
C ALA A 567 -1.70 26.84 9.78
N GLU A 568 -2.64 27.31 10.57
CA GLU A 568 -2.45 27.78 11.95
C GLU A 568 -3.45 27.13 12.90
N GLN A 569 -3.02 26.80 14.12
CA GLN A 569 -3.87 26.13 15.09
C GLN A 569 -3.81 26.80 16.47
N VAL A 570 -5.00 27.03 17.03
CA VAL A 570 -5.21 27.40 18.42
C VAL A 570 -5.90 26.23 19.13
N SER A 571 -5.34 25.73 20.22
CA SER A 571 -5.99 24.76 21.10
C SER A 571 -6.03 25.30 22.52
N ILE A 572 -7.17 25.25 23.20
CA ILE A 572 -7.37 25.75 24.55
C ILE A 572 -7.86 24.60 25.41
N GLN A 573 -7.05 24.22 26.40
CA GLN A 573 -7.40 23.16 27.35
C GLN A 573 -8.30 23.76 28.45
N LEU A 574 -9.35 23.03 28.83
CA LEU A 574 -10.33 23.40 29.84
C LEU A 574 -10.82 24.86 29.67
N PRO A 575 -11.33 25.20 28.44
CA PRO A 575 -11.76 26.55 28.16
C PRO A 575 -12.92 26.98 29.11
N ALA A 576 -12.95 28.25 29.52
CA ALA A 576 -14.08 28.78 30.27
C ALA A 576 -15.38 28.70 29.44
N THR A 577 -16.51 28.53 30.12
CA THR A 577 -17.83 28.56 29.48
C THR A 577 -18.09 29.95 28.90
N GLY A 578 -18.56 29.98 27.64
CA GLY A 578 -18.90 31.26 27.00
C GLY A 578 -18.72 31.24 25.49
N ASN A 579 -18.67 32.42 24.92
CA ASN A 579 -18.46 32.61 23.51
C ASN A 579 -16.99 32.92 23.23
N TYR A 580 -16.45 32.27 22.22
CA TYR A 580 -15.11 32.48 21.67
C TYR A 580 -15.22 33.05 20.28
N GLN A 581 -14.62 34.23 20.04
CA GLN A 581 -14.58 34.82 18.71
C GLN A 581 -13.31 34.39 17.99
N VAL A 582 -13.48 33.63 16.90
CA VAL A 582 -12.42 33.36 15.93
C VAL A 582 -12.28 34.57 15.03
N LYS A 583 -11.06 35.04 14.82
CA LYS A 583 -10.74 36.18 13.99
C LYS A 583 -9.62 35.80 12.99
N ILE A 584 -9.86 36.03 11.70
CA ILE A 584 -8.88 35.81 10.65
C ILE A 584 -8.49 37.17 10.08
N ILE A 585 -7.18 37.39 9.93
CA ILE A 585 -6.60 38.67 9.54
C ILE A 585 -5.70 38.46 8.33
N ALA A 586 -5.80 39.34 7.33
CA ALA A 586 -4.85 39.41 6.24
C ALA A 586 -3.59 40.16 6.72
N ALA A 587 -2.56 39.40 7.09
CA ALA A 587 -1.33 39.98 7.61
C ALA A 587 -0.41 40.51 6.52
N ASP A 588 -0.23 39.71 5.46
CA ASP A 588 0.43 40.13 4.22
C ASP A 588 -0.17 39.38 3.05
N VAL A 589 -1.04 40.06 2.31
CA VAL A 589 -1.71 39.51 1.12
C VAL A 589 -1.57 40.48 -0.04
N GLY A 590 -1.48 39.94 -1.23
CA GLY A 590 -1.50 40.76 -2.44
C GLY A 590 -2.82 41.53 -2.62
N SER A 591 -3.04 42.08 -3.79
CA SER A 591 -4.27 42.84 -4.14
C SER A 591 -5.50 41.94 -4.31
N ALA A 592 -5.35 40.64 -4.48
CA ALA A 592 -6.43 39.69 -4.67
C ALA A 592 -6.98 39.22 -3.32
N ALA A 593 -8.29 38.95 -3.25
CA ALA A 593 -8.91 38.34 -2.08
C ALA A 593 -8.46 36.88 -1.92
N MET A 594 -8.12 36.51 -0.68
CA MET A 594 -7.61 35.17 -0.35
C MET A 594 -8.72 34.30 0.24
N PRO A 595 -9.07 33.18 -0.40
CA PRO A 595 -9.98 32.19 0.17
C PRO A 595 -9.26 31.39 1.28
N PHE A 596 -9.98 31.13 2.36
CA PHE A 596 -9.49 30.32 3.46
C PHE A 596 -10.61 29.44 4.00
N HIS A 597 -10.22 28.42 4.80
CA HIS A 597 -11.14 27.57 5.54
C HIS A 597 -10.71 27.46 7.00
N ILE A 598 -11.67 27.32 7.89
CA ILE A 598 -11.46 26.98 9.30
C ILE A 598 -12.22 25.70 9.62
N SER A 599 -11.67 24.95 10.56
CA SER A 599 -12.39 23.88 11.27
C SER A 599 -12.24 24.08 12.77
N TRP A 600 -13.27 23.67 13.52
CA TRP A 600 -13.21 23.73 14.98
C TRP A 600 -13.80 22.48 15.59
N ARG A 601 -13.38 22.19 16.84
CA ARG A 601 -13.90 21.11 17.66
C ARG A 601 -13.98 21.56 19.14
N VAL A 602 -15.09 21.22 19.80
CA VAL A 602 -15.24 21.36 21.23
C VAL A 602 -15.41 19.96 21.81
N ASP A 603 -14.41 19.48 22.51
CA ASP A 603 -14.47 18.19 23.21
C ASP A 603 -15.07 18.43 24.62
N THR A 604 -15.85 17.48 25.10
CA THR A 604 -16.52 17.56 26.40
C THR A 604 -15.93 16.53 27.37
N LEU A 605 -15.78 16.98 28.64
CA LEU A 605 -15.28 16.14 29.73
C LEU A 605 -16.24 14.99 30.07
N ASN A 606 -15.67 13.93 30.60
CA ASN A 606 -16.37 12.74 31.06
C ASN A 606 -17.17 12.06 29.96
N THR A 607 -16.59 12.05 28.74
CA THR A 607 -17.13 11.28 27.60
C THR A 607 -16.28 10.04 27.34
N PHE A 608 -16.96 8.98 26.92
CA PHE A 608 -16.32 7.73 26.52
C PHE A 608 -17.12 7.06 25.40
N GLN A 609 -16.45 6.55 24.38
CA GLN A 609 -17.06 5.80 23.29
C GLN A 609 -16.10 4.74 22.78
N PHE A 610 -16.51 3.47 22.78
CA PHE A 610 -15.76 2.42 22.09
C PHE A 610 -15.73 2.71 20.59
N THR A 611 -14.56 2.56 19.97
CA THR A 611 -14.34 2.69 18.53
C THR A 611 -13.96 1.34 17.87
N SER A 612 -13.46 0.37 18.63
CA SER A 612 -13.17 -1.00 18.18
C SER A 612 -13.24 -1.99 19.34
N PRO A 613 -13.75 -3.20 19.14
CA PRO A 613 -14.48 -3.67 17.96
C PRO A 613 -15.89 -3.05 17.84
N GLN A 614 -16.36 -2.89 16.60
CA GLN A 614 -17.71 -2.39 16.29
C GLN A 614 -18.55 -3.41 15.51
N HIS A 615 -17.88 -4.36 14.85
CA HIS A 615 -18.49 -5.37 14.01
C HIS A 615 -17.71 -6.69 14.09
N THR A 616 -18.31 -7.78 13.64
CA THR A 616 -17.71 -9.13 13.61
C THR A 616 -16.36 -9.16 12.89
N SER A 617 -16.24 -8.42 11.80
CA SER A 617 -15.01 -8.35 11.01
C SER A 617 -13.83 -7.66 11.69
N ASP A 618 -14.07 -6.92 12.77
CA ASP A 618 -12.99 -6.31 13.56
C ASP A 618 -12.27 -7.32 14.46
N VAL A 619 -12.79 -8.54 14.57
CA VAL A 619 -12.29 -9.59 15.46
C VAL A 619 -12.07 -10.87 14.67
N ASN A 620 -10.87 -11.08 14.18
CA ASN A 620 -10.45 -12.29 13.48
C ASN A 620 -9.54 -13.13 14.37
N ARG A 621 -9.94 -14.36 14.65
CA ARG A 621 -9.24 -15.25 15.58
C ARG A 621 -8.07 -15.99 14.99
N ASP A 622 -7.93 -16.04 13.67
CA ASP A 622 -6.84 -16.77 13.02
C ASP A 622 -5.58 -15.90 12.82
N GLU A 623 -5.70 -14.59 13.09
CA GLU A 623 -4.55 -13.70 13.11
C GLU A 623 -4.03 -13.60 14.55
N ASP A 624 -2.83 -14.09 14.79
CA ASP A 624 -2.16 -14.09 16.12
C ASP A 624 -1.78 -12.69 16.62
N ALA A 625 -2.15 -11.66 15.91
CA ALA A 625 -1.90 -10.29 16.32
C ALA A 625 -2.76 -9.97 17.56
N GLY A 626 -2.15 -9.49 18.59
CA GLY A 626 -2.82 -8.89 19.72
C GLY A 626 -3.78 -7.82 19.20
N LEU A 627 -5.07 -8.06 19.39
CA LEU A 627 -6.10 -7.10 19.00
C LEU A 627 -6.17 -6.01 20.04
N PHE A 628 -6.45 -4.79 19.58
CA PHE A 628 -6.66 -3.66 20.48
C PHE A 628 -8.15 -3.36 20.60
N ILE A 629 -8.65 -3.39 21.83
CA ILE A 629 -9.89 -2.68 22.17
C ILE A 629 -9.54 -1.19 22.17
N ARG A 630 -10.28 -0.38 21.38
CA ARG A 630 -10.02 1.05 21.24
C ARG A 630 -11.26 1.86 21.61
N TRP A 631 -11.03 3.04 22.15
CA TRP A 631 -12.06 4.00 22.48
C TRP A 631 -11.58 5.44 22.31
N LYS A 632 -12.51 6.39 22.38
CA LYS A 632 -12.23 7.81 22.53
C LYS A 632 -12.78 8.23 23.87
N ALA A 633 -11.96 8.93 24.66
CA ALA A 633 -12.37 9.46 25.95
C ALA A 633 -11.70 10.80 26.23
N PHE A 634 -12.45 11.72 26.80
CA PHE A 634 -11.95 13.00 27.29
C PHE A 634 -12.14 13.08 28.79
N VAL A 635 -11.04 13.12 29.52
CA VAL A 635 -10.99 13.13 30.98
C VAL A 635 -10.18 14.33 31.46
N ALA A 636 -10.59 14.92 32.59
CA ALA A 636 -9.88 16.07 33.16
C ALA A 636 -8.52 15.67 33.78
N ASP A 637 -8.42 14.45 34.31
CA ASP A 637 -7.24 13.93 34.98
C ASP A 637 -6.79 12.62 34.32
N THR A 638 -5.54 12.55 33.85
CA THR A 638 -4.92 11.35 33.29
C THR A 638 -4.78 10.20 34.30
N ASN A 639 -5.01 10.43 35.58
CA ASN A 639 -5.07 9.38 36.58
C ASN A 639 -6.44 8.71 36.69
N GLN A 640 -7.47 9.21 36.01
CA GLN A 640 -8.78 8.58 35.99
C GLN A 640 -8.67 7.17 35.39
N THR A 641 -9.25 6.21 36.11
CA THR A 641 -9.25 4.78 35.73
C THR A 641 -10.67 4.26 35.56
N GLY A 642 -10.79 3.18 34.81
CA GLY A 642 -12.01 2.41 34.66
C GLY A 642 -11.75 0.92 34.74
N ASN A 643 -12.81 0.14 34.93
CA ASN A 643 -12.77 -1.30 34.88
C ASN A 643 -13.38 -1.77 33.56
N LEU A 644 -12.62 -2.54 32.78
CA LEU A 644 -13.03 -3.08 31.50
C LEU A 644 -13.56 -4.50 31.65
N TYR A 645 -14.78 -4.73 31.19
CA TYR A 645 -15.45 -6.03 31.23
C TYR A 645 -15.85 -6.50 29.82
N ILE A 646 -16.07 -7.82 29.69
CA ILE A 646 -16.68 -8.44 28.53
C ILE A 646 -17.82 -9.36 28.95
N SER A 647 -18.90 -9.35 28.17
CA SER A 647 -19.99 -10.30 28.29
C SER A 647 -20.09 -11.14 27.01
N TYR A 648 -20.28 -12.45 27.16
CA TYR A 648 -20.48 -13.40 26.06
C TYR A 648 -21.94 -13.85 25.93
N ASP A 649 -22.83 -13.34 26.79
CA ASP A 649 -24.24 -13.71 26.91
C ASP A 649 -25.18 -12.47 26.87
N ARG A 650 -24.81 -11.48 26.07
CA ARG A 650 -25.57 -10.25 25.84
C ARG A 650 -25.82 -9.42 27.10
N GLY A 651 -24.89 -9.46 28.04
CA GLY A 651 -24.96 -8.65 29.28
C GLY A 651 -25.58 -9.36 30.48
N ALA A 652 -25.97 -10.66 30.38
CA ALA A 652 -26.47 -11.43 31.54
C ALA A 652 -25.33 -11.72 32.54
N GLY A 653 -24.10 -11.97 32.06
CA GLY A 653 -22.90 -12.16 32.89
C GLY A 653 -21.74 -11.30 32.39
N TRP A 654 -20.90 -10.84 33.28
CA TRP A 654 -19.74 -10.00 32.97
C TRP A 654 -18.44 -10.59 33.52
N SER A 655 -17.43 -10.73 32.66
CA SER A 655 -16.09 -11.13 33.04
C SER A 655 -15.17 -9.90 33.02
N LEU A 656 -14.39 -9.70 34.09
CA LEU A 656 -13.42 -8.63 34.16
C LEU A 656 -12.23 -8.95 33.24
N LEU A 657 -11.94 -8.04 32.30
CA LEU A 657 -10.74 -8.07 31.48
C LEU A 657 -9.59 -7.35 32.18
N GLN A 658 -9.84 -6.14 32.68
CA GLN A 658 -8.82 -5.35 33.34
C GLN A 658 -9.45 -4.39 34.38
N ALA A 659 -8.91 -4.38 35.61
CA ALA A 659 -9.27 -3.44 36.65
C ALA A 659 -8.33 -2.23 36.65
N GLY A 660 -8.88 -1.05 37.04
CA GLY A 660 -8.10 0.15 37.29
C GLY A 660 -7.28 0.65 36.08
N TYR A 661 -7.78 0.43 34.86
CA TYR A 661 -7.06 0.81 33.64
C TYR A 661 -7.18 2.30 33.34
N LYS A 662 -6.08 2.96 32.97
CA LYS A 662 -6.05 4.39 32.66
C LYS A 662 -6.82 4.70 31.38
N ILE A 663 -7.93 5.46 31.52
CA ILE A 663 -8.89 5.70 30.44
C ILE A 663 -8.27 6.51 29.28
N TYR A 664 -7.39 7.47 29.58
CA TYR A 664 -6.74 8.35 28.59
C TYR A 664 -5.88 7.61 27.55
N LYS A 665 -5.50 6.34 27.82
CA LYS A 665 -4.71 5.55 26.88
C LYS A 665 -5.46 5.22 25.59
N ASN A 666 -6.77 5.33 25.58
CA ASN A 666 -7.65 5.12 24.43
C ASN A 666 -7.54 3.73 23.77
N ARG A 667 -6.80 2.79 24.38
CA ARG A 667 -6.60 1.42 23.88
C ARG A 667 -6.29 0.45 25.02
N TYR A 668 -6.60 -0.82 24.77
CA TYR A 668 -6.22 -1.96 25.62
C TYR A 668 -5.86 -3.13 24.75
N GLU A 669 -4.68 -3.72 24.91
CA GLU A 669 -4.26 -4.93 24.21
C GLU A 669 -5.04 -6.13 24.76
N TRP A 670 -5.71 -6.85 23.88
CA TRP A 670 -6.66 -7.88 24.24
C TRP A 670 -6.29 -9.23 23.65
N THR A 671 -6.07 -10.24 24.52
CA THR A 671 -5.96 -11.63 24.09
C THR A 671 -7.35 -12.25 24.00
N ILE A 672 -7.77 -12.63 22.80
CA ILE A 672 -9.08 -13.19 22.57
C ILE A 672 -9.17 -14.61 23.12
N LYS A 673 -10.25 -14.88 23.86
CA LYS A 673 -10.57 -16.23 24.32
C LYS A 673 -10.92 -17.14 23.14
N ASP A 674 -10.40 -18.39 23.14
CA ASP A 674 -10.71 -19.40 22.10
C ASP A 674 -12.17 -19.86 22.21
N THR A 675 -13.09 -19.02 21.71
CA THR A 675 -14.52 -19.29 21.68
C THR A 675 -15.16 -18.72 20.43
N THR A 676 -16.31 -19.26 20.06
CA THR A 676 -17.21 -18.62 19.11
C THR A 676 -18.40 -18.12 19.89
N SER A 677 -18.63 -16.82 19.92
CA SER A 677 -19.69 -16.20 20.71
C SER A 677 -19.99 -14.80 20.27
N THR A 678 -21.17 -14.31 20.57
CA THR A 678 -21.42 -12.86 20.62
C THR A 678 -20.71 -12.27 21.82
N ALA A 679 -20.28 -11.01 21.70
CA ALA A 679 -19.64 -10.31 22.79
C ALA A 679 -20.07 -8.83 22.85
N ILE A 680 -20.07 -8.27 24.05
CA ILE A 680 -20.28 -6.85 24.34
C ILE A 680 -19.20 -6.45 25.34
N LEU A 681 -18.55 -5.31 25.12
CA LEU A 681 -17.64 -4.71 26.08
C LEU A 681 -18.37 -3.69 26.97
N LYS A 682 -17.90 -3.55 28.20
CA LYS A 682 -18.36 -2.51 29.15
C LYS A 682 -17.16 -1.86 29.82
N MET A 683 -17.09 -0.53 29.77
CA MET A 683 -16.19 0.26 30.59
C MET A 683 -16.97 0.90 31.74
N VAL A 684 -16.60 0.57 32.97
CA VAL A 684 -17.18 1.15 34.20
C VAL A 684 -16.21 2.19 34.72
N THR A 685 -16.65 3.44 34.80
CA THR A 685 -15.84 4.59 35.24
C THR A 685 -16.49 5.33 36.38
N GLY A 686 -15.79 6.27 36.96
CA GLY A 686 -16.37 7.16 38.01
C GLY A 686 -17.45 8.13 37.50
N PHE A 687 -17.62 8.25 36.18
CA PHE A 687 -18.56 9.15 35.53
C PHE A 687 -19.62 8.44 34.67
N GLY A 688 -19.64 7.11 34.67
CA GLY A 688 -20.69 6.31 33.99
C GLY A 688 -20.19 4.96 33.50
N ASP A 689 -21.18 4.15 33.06
CA ASP A 689 -20.97 2.86 32.41
C ASP A 689 -21.22 3.00 30.92
N PHE A 690 -20.30 2.50 30.10
CA PHE A 690 -20.33 2.62 28.64
C PHE A 690 -20.24 1.25 28.00
N LEU A 691 -21.15 0.97 27.08
CA LEU A 691 -21.22 -0.31 26.35
C LEU A 691 -20.69 -0.15 24.92
N SER A 692 -20.01 -1.18 24.42
CA SER A 692 -19.77 -1.31 22.99
C SER A 692 -21.03 -1.78 22.25
N LYS A 693 -20.98 -1.80 20.93
CA LYS A 693 -21.92 -2.59 20.14
C LYS A 693 -21.67 -4.08 20.33
N GLU A 694 -22.69 -4.91 20.03
CA GLU A 694 -22.56 -6.35 19.97
C GLU A 694 -21.71 -6.71 18.73
N PHE A 695 -20.73 -7.57 18.91
CA PHE A 695 -19.88 -8.11 17.85
C PHE A 695 -19.73 -9.61 18.02
N ILE A 696 -19.19 -10.32 17.00
CA ILE A 696 -18.99 -11.76 17.05
C ILE A 696 -17.50 -12.08 17.06
N ILE A 697 -17.10 -12.93 17.99
CA ILE A 697 -15.81 -13.60 17.98
C ILE A 697 -16.03 -14.93 17.23
N SER A 698 -15.33 -15.17 16.14
CA SER A 698 -15.45 -16.42 15.40
C SER A 698 -14.13 -16.80 14.73
N LYS A 699 -13.95 -18.11 14.49
CA LYS A 699 -12.88 -18.60 13.60
C LYS A 699 -13.23 -18.28 12.16
N VAL A 700 -12.23 -17.99 11.37
CA VAL A 700 -12.33 -17.90 9.92
C VAL A 700 -12.62 -19.28 9.35
N THR A 701 -13.61 -19.35 8.48
CA THR A 701 -13.91 -20.57 7.73
C THR A 701 -12.79 -20.86 6.73
N ARG A 702 -12.37 -22.12 6.62
CA ARG A 702 -11.31 -22.56 5.70
C ARG A 702 -11.86 -23.49 4.63
N PRO A 703 -12.30 -22.95 3.49
CA PRO A 703 -12.77 -23.76 2.36
C PRO A 703 -11.63 -24.57 1.74
N ARG A 704 -11.99 -25.72 1.18
CA ARG A 704 -11.12 -26.62 0.43
C ARG A 704 -11.77 -26.93 -0.90
N VAL A 705 -10.97 -26.97 -1.97
CA VAL A 705 -11.40 -27.49 -3.26
C VAL A 705 -11.17 -28.99 -3.24
N GLU A 706 -12.24 -29.75 -3.33
CA GLU A 706 -12.21 -31.19 -3.27
C GLU A 706 -11.88 -31.81 -4.63
N PHE A 707 -12.39 -31.18 -5.69
CA PHE A 707 -12.09 -31.55 -7.08
C PHE A 707 -12.40 -30.37 -8.03
N LEU A 708 -11.75 -30.36 -9.18
CA LEU A 708 -11.99 -29.42 -10.29
C LEU A 708 -12.07 -30.21 -11.60
N CYS A 709 -13.27 -30.26 -12.20
CA CYS A 709 -13.53 -30.79 -13.53
C CYS A 709 -13.76 -29.68 -14.55
N THR A 710 -13.82 -30.03 -15.83
CA THR A 710 -14.14 -29.09 -16.91
C THR A 710 -15.55 -28.51 -16.80
N ASP A 711 -16.49 -29.26 -16.26
CA ASP A 711 -17.93 -28.92 -16.17
C ASP A 711 -18.42 -28.60 -14.74
N SER A 712 -17.64 -28.96 -13.72
CA SER A 712 -18.06 -28.83 -12.31
C SER A 712 -16.87 -28.81 -11.37
N PHE A 713 -17.07 -28.30 -10.15
CA PHE A 713 -16.10 -28.36 -9.06
C PHE A 713 -16.81 -28.57 -7.72
N GLY A 714 -16.09 -29.17 -6.78
CA GLY A 714 -16.56 -29.42 -5.43
C GLY A 714 -15.81 -28.61 -4.39
N ILE A 715 -16.51 -27.95 -3.50
CA ILE A 715 -15.95 -27.23 -2.36
C ILE A 715 -16.54 -27.74 -1.06
N SER A 716 -15.72 -27.75 -0.01
CA SER A 716 -16.11 -28.10 1.35
C SER A 716 -15.43 -27.22 2.38
N TRP A 717 -15.97 -27.18 3.58
CA TRP A 717 -15.40 -26.47 4.73
C TRP A 717 -15.81 -27.13 6.04
N ASP A 718 -15.12 -26.80 7.12
CA ASP A 718 -15.43 -27.32 8.44
C ASP A 718 -16.72 -26.67 8.98
N ARG A 719 -17.53 -27.47 9.67
CA ARG A 719 -18.80 -26.99 10.23
C ARG A 719 -18.54 -25.96 11.33
N HIS A 720 -19.09 -24.77 11.16
CA HIS A 720 -19.16 -23.77 12.21
C HIS A 720 -20.33 -24.11 13.16
N ILE A 721 -20.05 -24.29 14.45
CA ILE A 721 -20.99 -24.88 15.42
C ILE A 721 -22.31 -24.13 15.60
N TYR A 722 -22.34 -22.83 15.34
CA TYR A 722 -23.53 -22.00 15.46
C TYR A 722 -24.07 -21.52 14.10
N ALA A 723 -23.51 -21.99 12.99
CA ALA A 723 -24.02 -21.62 11.68
C ALA A 723 -25.38 -22.21 11.40
N ARG A 724 -26.31 -21.36 10.97
CA ARG A 724 -27.62 -21.74 10.44
C ARG A 724 -27.53 -22.10 8.96
N HIS A 725 -26.73 -21.33 8.21
CA HIS A 725 -26.45 -21.53 6.79
C HIS A 725 -25.13 -20.83 6.43
N TYR A 726 -24.67 -21.05 5.22
CA TYR A 726 -23.48 -20.44 4.68
C TYR A 726 -23.85 -19.67 3.41
N ILE A 727 -23.18 -18.52 3.22
CA ILE A 727 -23.23 -17.75 1.98
C ILE A 727 -21.93 -18.00 1.23
N VAL A 728 -22.08 -18.43 -0.03
CA VAL A 728 -20.94 -18.53 -0.95
C VAL A 728 -20.92 -17.27 -1.80
N PHE A 729 -19.77 -16.63 -1.83
CA PHE A 729 -19.47 -15.46 -2.64
C PHE A 729 -18.58 -15.86 -3.80
N ALA A 730 -18.68 -15.12 -4.92
CA ALA A 730 -17.75 -15.22 -6.04
C ALA A 730 -17.33 -13.83 -6.51
N LEU A 731 -16.10 -13.69 -7.01
CA LEU A 731 -15.64 -12.50 -7.72
C LEU A 731 -16.15 -12.58 -9.15
N THR A 732 -17.23 -11.84 -9.40
CA THR A 732 -17.89 -11.76 -10.70
C THR A 732 -17.28 -10.63 -11.54
N ASP A 733 -17.94 -10.16 -12.59
CA ASP A 733 -17.58 -8.96 -13.36
C ASP A 733 -17.72 -7.65 -12.54
N SER A 734 -17.86 -7.78 -11.23
CA SER A 734 -18.00 -6.67 -10.28
C SER A 734 -16.69 -6.50 -9.50
N PRO A 735 -16.32 -5.27 -9.15
CA PRO A 735 -15.13 -5.05 -8.30
C PRO A 735 -15.18 -5.72 -6.92
N TYR A 736 -16.35 -6.23 -6.52
CA TYR A 736 -16.57 -6.81 -5.19
C TYR A 736 -17.13 -8.23 -5.28
N LEU A 737 -16.75 -9.06 -4.33
CA LEU A 737 -17.39 -10.36 -4.11
C LEU A 737 -18.89 -10.21 -4.00
N LYS A 738 -19.64 -11.02 -4.76
CA LYS A 738 -21.09 -11.08 -4.73
C LYS A 738 -21.57 -12.41 -4.19
N GLN A 739 -22.63 -12.38 -3.40
CA GLN A 739 -23.35 -13.58 -2.99
C GLN A 739 -23.90 -14.30 -4.22
N VAL A 740 -23.53 -15.56 -4.41
CA VAL A 740 -23.98 -16.41 -5.53
C VAL A 740 -24.79 -17.60 -5.10
N LEU A 741 -24.64 -18.05 -3.82
CA LEU A 741 -25.36 -19.19 -3.30
C LEU A 741 -25.57 -19.07 -1.79
N THR A 742 -26.69 -19.60 -1.28
CA THR A 742 -26.93 -19.86 0.15
C THR A 742 -27.17 -21.34 0.35
N ILE A 743 -26.44 -21.95 1.31
CA ILE A 743 -26.47 -23.39 1.55
C ILE A 743 -26.45 -23.71 3.06
N GLN A 744 -27.13 -24.76 3.49
CA GLN A 744 -27.11 -25.23 4.88
C GLN A 744 -26.00 -26.25 5.16
N ASP A 745 -25.59 -26.97 4.12
CA ASP A 745 -24.52 -27.98 4.20
C ASP A 745 -23.14 -27.32 4.19
N THR A 746 -22.12 -28.09 4.57
CA THR A 746 -20.70 -27.66 4.60
C THR A 746 -19.94 -28.09 3.37
N SER A 747 -20.63 -28.51 2.32
CA SER A 747 -20.04 -28.90 1.04
C SER A 747 -21.07 -28.77 -0.08
N THR A 748 -20.57 -28.50 -1.29
CA THR A 748 -21.44 -28.41 -2.48
C THR A 748 -20.67 -28.72 -3.74
N VAL A 749 -21.37 -29.22 -4.77
CA VAL A 749 -20.88 -29.35 -6.14
C VAL A 749 -21.53 -28.30 -7.00
N LEU A 750 -20.72 -27.50 -7.66
CA LEU A 750 -21.13 -26.37 -8.49
C LEU A 750 -20.81 -26.67 -9.95
N LYS A 751 -21.75 -26.40 -10.87
CA LYS A 751 -21.55 -26.53 -12.31
C LYS A 751 -20.86 -25.29 -12.86
N ARG A 752 -19.82 -25.44 -13.66
CA ARG A 752 -19.11 -24.33 -14.30
C ARG A 752 -20.00 -23.50 -15.22
N SER A 753 -21.05 -24.07 -15.79
CA SER A 753 -22.05 -23.32 -16.59
C SER A 753 -22.79 -22.26 -15.80
N ASP A 754 -23.08 -22.53 -14.53
CA ASP A 754 -23.89 -21.70 -13.66
C ASP A 754 -23.01 -20.82 -12.72
N PHE A 755 -21.75 -21.28 -12.48
CA PHE A 755 -20.75 -20.66 -11.61
C PHE A 755 -19.40 -20.57 -12.36
N PRO A 756 -19.28 -19.68 -13.35
CA PRO A 756 -18.14 -19.65 -14.27
C PRO A 756 -16.88 -18.99 -13.68
N TRP A 757 -16.96 -18.43 -12.49
CA TRP A 757 -15.86 -17.69 -11.86
C TRP A 757 -14.83 -18.63 -11.23
N ASP A 758 -13.63 -18.10 -10.99
CA ASP A 758 -12.53 -18.87 -10.41
C ASP A 758 -12.30 -18.57 -8.92
N ILE A 759 -12.68 -17.38 -8.45
CA ILE A 759 -12.41 -16.91 -7.08
C ILE A 759 -13.70 -16.93 -6.26
N TYR A 760 -13.64 -17.60 -5.10
CA TYR A 760 -14.78 -17.78 -4.18
C TYR A 760 -14.38 -17.45 -2.73
N ALA A 761 -15.40 -17.20 -1.89
CA ALA A 761 -15.28 -17.12 -0.44
C ALA A 761 -16.53 -17.64 0.22
N VAL A 762 -16.45 -18.07 1.49
CA VAL A 762 -17.56 -18.62 2.26
C VAL A 762 -17.72 -17.88 3.59
N GLU A 763 -18.95 -17.50 3.91
CA GLU A 763 -19.29 -16.80 5.16
C GLU A 763 -20.38 -17.58 5.93
N PRO A 764 -20.14 -17.99 7.17
CA PRO A 764 -21.14 -18.57 8.02
C PRO A 764 -22.13 -17.49 8.51
N VAL A 765 -23.42 -17.78 8.47
CA VAL A 765 -24.45 -16.94 9.10
C VAL A 765 -24.99 -17.68 10.30
N LEU A 766 -24.92 -17.06 11.46
CA LEU A 766 -25.27 -17.68 12.73
C LEU A 766 -26.80 -17.73 12.94
N THR A 767 -27.21 -18.45 13.96
CA THR A 767 -28.66 -18.65 14.30
C THR A 767 -29.40 -17.35 14.59
N ASN A 768 -28.69 -16.27 14.95
CA ASN A 768 -29.22 -14.92 15.15
C ASN A 768 -29.24 -14.06 13.88
N ASN A 769 -28.97 -14.67 12.70
CA ASN A 769 -28.81 -14.00 11.39
C ASN A 769 -27.67 -12.98 11.33
N ILE A 770 -26.67 -13.06 12.21
CA ILE A 770 -25.48 -12.23 12.13
C ILE A 770 -24.39 -13.01 11.39
N PRO A 771 -23.70 -12.42 10.39
CA PRO A 771 -22.58 -13.06 9.72
C PRO A 771 -21.40 -13.24 10.68
N ALA A 772 -20.75 -14.39 10.62
CA ALA A 772 -19.49 -14.67 11.28
C ALA A 772 -18.31 -14.31 10.33
N ALA A 773 -17.07 -14.59 10.74
CA ALA A 773 -15.91 -14.25 9.92
C ALA A 773 -15.94 -15.01 8.57
N ARG A 774 -15.92 -14.24 7.47
CA ARG A 774 -15.81 -14.77 6.11
C ARG A 774 -14.44 -15.40 5.91
N SER A 775 -14.37 -16.46 5.11
CA SER A 775 -13.09 -17.04 4.68
C SER A 775 -12.26 -16.04 3.88
N ASN A 776 -10.96 -16.25 3.83
CA ASN A 776 -10.17 -15.67 2.75
C ASN A 776 -10.73 -16.17 1.41
N ALA A 777 -10.58 -15.34 0.37
CA ALA A 777 -10.90 -15.78 -0.97
C ALA A 777 -9.90 -16.88 -1.41
N PHE A 778 -10.40 -17.81 -2.19
CA PHE A 778 -9.60 -18.91 -2.75
C PHE A 778 -9.88 -19.07 -4.23
N ASP A 779 -8.82 -19.33 -4.97
CA ASP A 779 -8.89 -19.62 -6.40
C ASP A 779 -8.99 -21.13 -6.60
N ILE A 780 -10.10 -21.59 -7.19
CA ILE A 780 -10.33 -23.03 -7.43
C ILE A 780 -9.33 -23.63 -8.40
N THR A 781 -8.68 -22.82 -9.25
CA THR A 781 -7.71 -23.29 -10.25
C THR A 781 -6.32 -23.52 -9.65
N GLN A 782 -6.00 -22.89 -8.53
CA GLN A 782 -4.69 -22.93 -7.87
C GLN A 782 -4.51 -24.11 -6.90
N GLN A 783 -5.56 -24.89 -6.63
CA GLN A 783 -5.53 -25.93 -5.60
C GLN A 783 -4.90 -27.26 -6.08
N GLY A 784 -4.54 -27.39 -7.38
CA GLY A 784 -3.83 -28.55 -7.93
C GLY A 784 -4.62 -29.86 -7.88
N VAL A 785 -5.93 -29.81 -7.73
CA VAL A 785 -6.81 -30.97 -7.57
C VAL A 785 -7.43 -31.34 -8.93
N THR A 786 -7.18 -32.56 -9.41
CA THR A 786 -7.83 -33.08 -10.62
C THR A 786 -9.27 -33.54 -10.37
N CYS A 787 -10.03 -33.73 -11.45
CA CYS A 787 -11.43 -34.16 -11.38
C CYS A 787 -11.56 -35.50 -10.67
N PHE A 788 -12.36 -35.58 -9.61
CA PHE A 788 -12.77 -36.73 -8.81
C PHE A 788 -11.71 -37.76 -8.45
N TYR A 789 -10.81 -38.11 -9.39
CA TYR A 789 -9.71 -39.05 -9.17
C TYR A 789 -8.42 -38.48 -9.75
N LYS A 790 -7.29 -38.83 -9.11
CA LYS A 790 -5.95 -38.43 -9.53
C LYS A 790 -5.34 -39.39 -10.55
N SER A 791 -5.54 -40.70 -10.30
CA SER A 791 -4.96 -41.73 -11.14
C SER A 791 -5.79 -43.00 -11.08
N PHE A 792 -5.80 -43.71 -12.19
CA PHE A 792 -6.26 -45.08 -12.31
C PHE A 792 -5.22 -45.89 -13.07
N TYR A 793 -4.65 -46.89 -12.45
CA TYR A 793 -3.57 -47.70 -12.99
C TYR A 793 -3.60 -49.11 -12.46
N TYR A 794 -2.72 -49.97 -12.91
CA TYR A 794 -2.65 -51.36 -12.50
C TYR A 794 -1.23 -51.80 -12.15
N HIS A 795 -1.16 -52.80 -11.27
CA HIS A 795 0.06 -53.63 -11.06
C HIS A 795 -0.21 -55.07 -11.42
N LEU A 796 0.75 -55.73 -12.12
CA LEU A 796 0.80 -57.14 -12.24
C LEU A 796 1.65 -57.69 -11.07
N LEU A 797 0.95 -58.17 -10.00
CA LEU A 797 1.63 -58.64 -8.78
C LEU A 797 2.26 -59.99 -8.97
N ASP A 798 1.59 -60.84 -9.73
CA ASP A 798 2.03 -62.15 -10.19
C ASP A 798 1.37 -62.41 -11.55
N GLN A 799 1.78 -63.47 -12.26
CA GLN A 799 1.31 -63.81 -13.57
C GLN A 799 -0.21 -64.06 -13.69
N ASN A 800 -0.77 -64.42 -12.54
CA ASN A 800 -2.21 -64.70 -12.39
C ASN A 800 -2.94 -63.66 -11.51
N MET A 801 -2.31 -62.59 -11.15
CA MET A 801 -2.88 -61.57 -10.29
C MET A 801 -2.69 -60.16 -10.84
N LEU A 802 -3.81 -59.51 -11.13
CA LEU A 802 -3.86 -58.10 -11.56
C LEU A 802 -4.47 -57.29 -10.41
N GLU A 803 -3.78 -56.29 -9.97
CA GLU A 803 -4.27 -55.31 -9.02
C GLU A 803 -4.64 -54.01 -9.76
N LEU A 804 -5.89 -53.60 -9.67
CA LEU A 804 -6.35 -52.29 -10.14
C LEU A 804 -6.29 -51.31 -9.00
N VAL A 805 -5.68 -50.15 -9.21
CA VAL A 805 -5.52 -49.12 -8.18
C VAL A 805 -6.18 -47.82 -8.65
N LEU A 806 -7.07 -47.31 -7.86
CA LEU A 806 -7.72 -45.99 -8.01
C LEU A 806 -7.29 -45.06 -6.89
N GLU A 807 -6.72 -43.92 -7.22
CA GLU A 807 -6.49 -42.83 -6.28
C GLU A 807 -7.54 -41.73 -6.53
N LEU A 808 -8.40 -41.49 -5.53
CA LEU A 808 -9.36 -40.41 -5.57
C LEU A 808 -8.70 -39.07 -5.24
N SER A 809 -9.22 -37.97 -5.77
CA SER A 809 -8.86 -36.64 -5.38
C SER A 809 -9.40 -36.31 -4.00
N SER A 810 -10.65 -36.76 -3.73
CA SER A 810 -11.31 -36.59 -2.43
C SER A 810 -12.38 -37.65 -2.24
N VAL A 811 -12.62 -38.04 -1.00
CA VAL A 811 -13.73 -38.95 -0.61
C VAL A 811 -15.00 -38.20 -0.25
N ALA A 812 -14.97 -36.87 -0.11
CA ALA A 812 -16.06 -36.08 0.45
C ALA A 812 -17.40 -36.28 -0.26
N PHE A 813 -17.38 -36.41 -1.58
CA PHE A 813 -18.56 -36.55 -2.43
C PHE A 813 -18.76 -37.96 -2.97
N THR A 814 -17.85 -38.89 -2.75
CA THR A 814 -17.90 -40.25 -3.28
C THR A 814 -18.74 -41.15 -2.37
N ASP A 815 -19.68 -41.93 -2.97
CA ASP A 815 -20.48 -42.95 -2.29
C ASP A 815 -19.89 -44.34 -2.46
N SER A 816 -19.67 -44.77 -3.72
CA SER A 816 -19.22 -46.14 -4.02
C SER A 816 -18.33 -46.15 -5.28
N ILE A 817 -17.42 -47.12 -5.34
CA ILE A 817 -16.53 -47.39 -6.48
C ILE A 817 -16.88 -48.80 -6.98
N TYR A 818 -17.01 -48.91 -8.29
CA TYR A 818 -17.23 -50.17 -8.99
C TYR A 818 -16.10 -50.38 -10.00
N TRP A 819 -15.52 -51.57 -10.02
CA TRP A 819 -14.48 -51.98 -10.93
C TRP A 819 -15.09 -52.72 -12.09
N GLU A 820 -14.88 -52.21 -13.32
CA GLU A 820 -15.57 -52.73 -14.51
C GLU A 820 -14.53 -53.16 -15.53
N GLN A 821 -14.70 -54.42 -16.06
CA GLN A 821 -14.08 -54.84 -17.31
C GLN A 821 -14.98 -54.39 -18.46
N VAL A 822 -14.38 -53.73 -19.43
CA VAL A 822 -15.10 -53.11 -20.52
C VAL A 822 -14.53 -53.56 -21.89
N THR A 823 -15.23 -53.23 -22.95
CA THR A 823 -14.68 -53.32 -24.32
C THR A 823 -13.76 -52.11 -24.56
N GLU A 824 -12.95 -52.12 -25.63
CA GLU A 824 -12.15 -50.94 -26.04
C GLU A 824 -13.03 -49.67 -26.19
N ALA A 825 -14.28 -49.82 -26.62
CA ALA A 825 -15.26 -48.74 -26.73
C ALA A 825 -15.93 -48.38 -25.41
N GLY A 826 -15.53 -48.94 -24.25
CA GLY A 826 -16.06 -48.64 -22.92
C GLY A 826 -17.41 -49.30 -22.56
N GLN A 827 -17.92 -50.27 -23.34
CA GLN A 827 -19.11 -51.02 -22.97
C GLN A 827 -18.80 -52.04 -21.88
N VAL A 828 -19.62 -52.08 -20.83
CA VAL A 828 -19.41 -52.99 -19.69
C VAL A 828 -19.57 -54.41 -20.07
N LEU A 829 -18.55 -55.24 -19.87
CA LEU A 829 -18.57 -56.69 -19.99
C LEU A 829 -18.97 -57.31 -18.62
N GLN A 830 -18.34 -56.88 -17.56
CA GLN A 830 -18.70 -57.33 -16.19
C GLN A 830 -18.23 -56.32 -15.11
N THR A 831 -18.88 -56.31 -13.96
CA THR A 831 -18.40 -55.64 -12.74
C THR A 831 -17.71 -56.68 -11.85
N VAL A 832 -16.44 -56.46 -11.55
CA VAL A 832 -15.60 -57.44 -10.82
C VAL A 832 -15.48 -57.12 -9.30
N GLY A 833 -15.86 -55.94 -8.89
CA GLY A 833 -15.87 -55.57 -7.50
C GLY A 833 -16.63 -54.26 -7.27
N ALA A 834 -17.05 -54.04 -6.00
CA ALA A 834 -17.68 -52.81 -5.53
C ALA A 834 -17.22 -52.51 -4.12
N ILE A 835 -16.90 -51.27 -3.85
CA ILE A 835 -16.46 -50.80 -2.54
C ILE A 835 -17.28 -49.55 -2.18
N LYS A 836 -17.93 -49.58 -1.01
CA LYS A 836 -18.56 -48.39 -0.45
C LYS A 836 -17.47 -47.53 0.22
N VAL A 837 -17.43 -46.27 -0.15
CA VAL A 837 -16.42 -45.33 0.39
C VAL A 837 -16.80 -44.93 1.80
N THR A 838 -15.98 -45.33 2.75
CA THR A 838 -16.14 -44.98 4.18
C THR A 838 -14.81 -44.57 4.76
N GLY A 839 -14.80 -43.50 5.55
CA GLY A 839 -13.56 -42.94 6.12
C GLY A 839 -12.85 -41.94 5.19
N SER A 840 -11.56 -41.67 5.45
CA SER A 840 -10.73 -40.63 4.80
C SER A 840 -9.67 -41.17 3.83
N GLY A 841 -9.59 -42.50 3.62
CA GLY A 841 -8.63 -43.08 2.70
C GLY A 841 -8.95 -42.75 1.25
N ILE A 842 -7.97 -42.32 0.47
CA ILE A 842 -8.14 -41.92 -0.94
C ILE A 842 -7.68 -43.01 -1.93
N ILE A 843 -6.97 -44.03 -1.47
CA ILE A 843 -6.48 -45.11 -2.35
C ILE A 843 -7.35 -46.33 -2.17
N TYR A 844 -7.89 -46.85 -3.26
CA TYR A 844 -8.74 -48.03 -3.36
C TYR A 844 -8.16 -49.04 -4.32
N GLN A 845 -8.17 -50.29 -3.95
CA GLN A 845 -7.56 -51.38 -4.70
C GLN A 845 -8.55 -52.51 -4.91
N GLN A 846 -8.47 -53.11 -6.10
CA GLN A 846 -9.21 -54.33 -6.47
C GLN A 846 -8.29 -55.38 -7.06
N LEU A 847 -8.23 -56.50 -6.38
CA LEU A 847 -7.45 -57.66 -6.85
C LEU A 847 -8.30 -58.50 -7.81
N ILE A 848 -7.78 -58.81 -8.97
CA ILE A 848 -8.33 -59.72 -9.97
C ILE A 848 -7.47 -60.96 -10.01
N ASN A 849 -8.01 -62.08 -9.62
CA ASN A 849 -7.34 -63.39 -9.75
C ASN A 849 -7.65 -63.98 -11.11
N ASP A 850 -6.66 -64.61 -11.73
CA ASP A 850 -6.76 -65.28 -13.04
C ASP A 850 -7.35 -64.34 -14.15
N PRO A 851 -6.77 -63.21 -14.44
CA PRO A 851 -7.23 -62.34 -15.50
C PRO A 851 -7.18 -63.06 -16.83
N ALA A 852 -8.17 -62.80 -17.70
CA ALA A 852 -8.25 -63.44 -19.02
C ALA A 852 -6.97 -63.12 -19.84
N PRO A 853 -6.37 -64.11 -20.50
CA PRO A 853 -5.17 -63.89 -21.30
C PRO A 853 -5.48 -63.02 -22.52
N GLY A 854 -4.48 -62.18 -22.92
CA GLY A 854 -4.61 -61.23 -24.03
C GLY A 854 -4.86 -59.82 -23.55
N THR A 855 -5.34 -58.96 -24.40
CA THR A 855 -5.67 -57.57 -24.13
C THR A 855 -7.01 -57.47 -23.48
N THR A 856 -7.07 -56.85 -22.31
CA THR A 856 -8.28 -56.53 -21.58
C THR A 856 -8.35 -55.04 -21.27
N TYR A 857 -9.54 -54.51 -21.12
CA TYR A 857 -9.80 -53.09 -20.87
C TYR A 857 -10.52 -52.92 -19.58
N TRP A 858 -10.10 -51.97 -18.76
CA TRP A 858 -10.62 -51.75 -17.41
C TRP A 858 -10.87 -50.28 -17.16
N ARG A 859 -11.91 -49.99 -16.34
CA ARG A 859 -12.17 -48.67 -15.79
C ARG A 859 -12.76 -48.79 -14.39
N ALA A 860 -12.73 -47.72 -13.64
CA ALA A 860 -13.52 -47.58 -12.42
C ALA A 860 -14.76 -46.71 -12.70
N ARG A 861 -15.93 -47.12 -12.18
CA ARG A 861 -17.12 -46.32 -12.13
C ARG A 861 -17.28 -45.81 -10.69
N ILE A 862 -17.27 -44.49 -10.53
CA ILE A 862 -17.38 -43.82 -9.25
C ILE A 862 -18.81 -43.27 -9.15
N THR A 863 -19.57 -43.66 -8.10
CA THR A 863 -20.90 -43.15 -7.83
C THR A 863 -20.79 -42.09 -6.73
N LEU A 864 -21.34 -40.91 -6.98
CA LEU A 864 -21.34 -39.82 -6.03
C LEU A 864 -22.55 -39.88 -5.07
N LYS A 865 -22.47 -39.22 -3.92
CA LYS A 865 -23.58 -39.17 -2.92
C LYS A 865 -24.86 -38.57 -3.46
N ASN A 866 -24.79 -37.74 -4.51
CA ASN A 866 -25.94 -37.18 -5.23
C ASN A 866 -26.46 -38.11 -6.37
N SER A 867 -26.04 -39.36 -6.39
CA SER A 867 -26.34 -40.38 -7.43
C SER A 867 -25.77 -40.10 -8.84
N ALA A 868 -24.96 -39.06 -9.02
CA ALA A 868 -24.23 -38.87 -10.27
C ALA A 868 -23.12 -39.94 -10.42
N VAL A 869 -22.74 -40.21 -11.66
CA VAL A 869 -21.73 -41.24 -11.98
C VAL A 869 -20.60 -40.65 -12.78
N VAL A 870 -19.38 -40.94 -12.35
CA VAL A 870 -18.13 -40.57 -13.03
C VAL A 870 -17.37 -41.83 -13.43
N TYR A 871 -16.76 -41.83 -14.59
CA TYR A 871 -15.93 -42.92 -15.07
C TYR A 871 -14.47 -42.45 -15.18
N THR A 872 -13.53 -43.35 -14.82
CA THR A 872 -12.12 -43.16 -15.16
C THR A 872 -11.89 -43.38 -16.65
N ASP A 873 -10.73 -42.97 -17.13
CA ASP A 873 -10.23 -43.42 -18.42
C ASP A 873 -10.12 -44.94 -18.47
N VAL A 874 -10.27 -45.51 -19.67
CA VAL A 874 -10.12 -46.93 -19.88
C VAL A 874 -8.63 -47.27 -20.01
N ILE A 875 -8.13 -48.12 -19.13
CA ILE A 875 -6.76 -48.60 -19.17
C ILE A 875 -6.69 -49.94 -19.89
N THR A 876 -5.63 -50.13 -20.65
CA THR A 876 -5.35 -51.38 -21.41
C THR A 876 -4.40 -52.25 -20.61
N VAL A 877 -4.80 -53.46 -20.34
CA VAL A 877 -3.99 -54.45 -19.62
C VAL A 877 -3.72 -55.66 -20.53
N LEU A 878 -2.47 -56.00 -20.65
CA LEU A 878 -2.04 -57.18 -21.39
C LEU A 878 -1.49 -58.24 -20.43
N THR A 879 -2.13 -59.40 -20.39
CA THR A 879 -1.75 -60.50 -19.50
C THR A 879 -1.58 -61.81 -20.25
N SER A 880 -0.71 -62.70 -19.80
CA SER A 880 -0.60 -64.06 -20.28
C SER A 880 -1.63 -64.97 -19.61
N GLY A 881 -2.23 -64.56 -18.47
CA GLY A 881 -3.04 -65.42 -17.66
C GLY A 881 -2.30 -66.68 -17.26
N LYS A 882 -2.98 -67.87 -17.39
CA LYS A 882 -2.36 -69.18 -17.16
C LYS A 882 -1.58 -69.71 -18.39
N ASN A 883 -1.58 -69.02 -19.53
CA ASN A 883 -0.90 -69.47 -20.74
C ASN A 883 0.59 -69.15 -20.65
N TYR A 884 1.41 -70.05 -21.20
CA TYR A 884 2.84 -69.84 -21.30
C TYR A 884 3.20 -68.76 -22.35
N ILE A 885 2.33 -68.59 -23.35
CA ILE A 885 2.46 -67.55 -24.39
C ILE A 885 1.10 -67.04 -24.85
N VAL A 886 1.00 -65.75 -25.03
CA VAL A 886 -0.19 -65.09 -25.60
C VAL A 886 0.25 -64.25 -26.81
N PHE A 887 -0.43 -64.45 -27.95
CA PHE A 887 -0.18 -63.68 -29.16
C PHE A 887 -1.21 -62.57 -29.34
N PHE A 888 -0.73 -61.45 -29.85
CA PHE A 888 -1.60 -60.29 -30.11
C PHE A 888 -1.11 -59.44 -31.31
N PRO A 889 -1.99 -58.83 -32.08
CA PRO A 889 -3.43 -59.07 -32.08
C PRO A 889 -3.71 -60.51 -32.62
N ASN A 890 -4.79 -61.13 -32.12
CA ASN A 890 -5.25 -62.42 -32.66
C ASN A 890 -6.81 -62.39 -32.64
N PRO A 891 -7.49 -62.27 -33.77
CA PRO A 891 -6.98 -62.39 -35.18
C PRO A 891 -6.05 -61.25 -35.61
N LEU A 892 -5.18 -61.50 -36.54
CA LEU A 892 -4.19 -60.60 -37.12
C LEU A 892 -4.40 -60.48 -38.61
N LEU A 893 -4.33 -59.26 -39.17
CA LEU A 893 -4.23 -59.05 -40.63
C LEU A 893 -2.87 -59.60 -41.18
N ARG A 894 -2.90 -60.27 -42.29
CA ARG A 894 -1.73 -60.91 -42.91
C ARG A 894 -0.54 -59.95 -43.14
N THR A 895 -0.80 -58.69 -43.34
CA THR A 895 0.21 -57.62 -43.47
C THR A 895 0.82 -57.14 -42.19
N GLY A 896 0.36 -57.63 -41.02
CA GLY A 896 0.76 -57.18 -39.68
C GLY A 896 1.94 -58.01 -39.14
N VAL A 897 2.44 -57.48 -38.01
CA VAL A 897 3.44 -58.18 -37.21
C VAL A 897 2.72 -58.78 -35.99
N LEU A 898 2.92 -60.07 -35.75
CA LEU A 898 2.43 -60.80 -34.61
C LEU A 898 3.36 -60.60 -33.44
N ASN A 899 2.86 -59.93 -32.40
CA ASN A 899 3.58 -59.80 -31.13
C ASN A 899 3.15 -60.88 -30.13
N TYR A 900 3.91 -61.07 -29.08
CA TYR A 900 3.58 -62.04 -28.07
C TYR A 900 4.05 -61.56 -26.65
N VAL A 901 3.42 -62.10 -25.63
CA VAL A 901 3.88 -62.03 -24.22
C VAL A 901 4.14 -63.44 -23.73
N LEU A 902 5.32 -63.66 -23.18
CA LEU A 902 5.69 -64.90 -22.51
C LEU A 902 5.38 -64.82 -21.01
N GLN A 903 4.94 -65.94 -20.41
CA GLN A 903 4.84 -66.07 -19.02
C GLN A 903 6.25 -65.90 -18.38
N GLN A 904 6.31 -65.20 -17.19
CA GLN A 904 7.57 -64.97 -16.48
C GLN A 904 8.24 -66.31 -16.14
N GLY A 905 9.53 -66.40 -16.41
CA GLY A 905 10.31 -67.63 -16.20
C GLY A 905 10.39 -68.55 -17.42
N ILE A 906 9.70 -68.25 -18.53
CA ILE A 906 9.92 -68.93 -19.82
C ILE A 906 11.17 -68.31 -20.48
N PRO A 907 12.25 -69.11 -20.68
CA PRO A 907 13.46 -68.57 -21.29
C PRO A 907 13.25 -68.14 -22.74
N THR A 908 13.92 -67.12 -23.20
CA THR A 908 13.98 -66.72 -24.62
C THR A 908 14.60 -67.80 -25.50
N SER A 909 15.36 -68.76 -24.97
CA SER A 909 15.83 -69.95 -25.61
C SER A 909 14.73 -70.99 -25.85
N SER A 910 13.46 -70.70 -25.56
CA SER A 910 12.33 -71.60 -25.93
C SER A 910 12.08 -71.54 -27.38
N ARG A 911 11.70 -72.71 -27.97
CA ARG A 911 11.45 -72.91 -29.37
C ARG A 911 9.99 -72.71 -29.73
N LEU A 912 9.70 -71.95 -30.77
CA LEU A 912 8.36 -71.73 -31.29
C LEU A 912 8.22 -72.30 -32.70
N GLN A 913 7.21 -73.14 -32.90
CA GLN A 913 6.85 -73.68 -34.16
C GLN A 913 5.46 -73.28 -34.59
N LEU A 914 5.28 -72.92 -35.85
CA LEU A 914 3.99 -72.64 -36.48
C LEU A 914 3.67 -73.67 -37.56
N PHE A 915 2.41 -74.16 -37.48
CA PHE A 915 1.94 -75.21 -38.43
C PHE A 915 0.66 -74.78 -39.10
N ASP A 916 0.38 -75.25 -40.29
CA ASP A 916 -0.91 -75.18 -40.92
C ASP A 916 -1.90 -76.22 -40.29
N ILE A 917 -3.18 -76.12 -40.61
CA ILE A 917 -4.20 -77.04 -40.11
C ILE A 917 -4.01 -78.47 -40.45
N THR A 918 -3.17 -78.75 -41.45
CA THR A 918 -2.79 -80.11 -41.89
C THR A 918 -1.58 -80.66 -41.14
N GLY A 919 -0.94 -79.86 -40.26
CA GLY A 919 0.25 -80.24 -39.50
C GLY A 919 1.58 -80.03 -40.25
N ARG A 920 1.55 -79.35 -41.40
CA ARG A 920 2.80 -79.01 -42.11
C ARG A 920 3.44 -77.76 -41.35
N LEU A 921 4.73 -77.84 -41.05
CA LEU A 921 5.52 -76.82 -40.48
C LEU A 921 5.63 -75.56 -41.38
N LEU A 922 5.21 -74.44 -40.93
CA LEU A 922 5.23 -73.19 -41.69
C LEU A 922 6.46 -72.31 -41.28
N LYS A 923 6.73 -72.23 -40.01
CA LYS A 923 7.87 -71.50 -39.43
C LYS A 923 8.39 -72.20 -38.19
N ASP A 924 9.74 -72.20 -38.03
CA ASP A 924 10.43 -72.75 -36.86
C ASP A 924 11.45 -71.78 -36.33
N PHE A 925 11.28 -71.34 -35.08
CA PHE A 925 12.15 -70.45 -34.39
C PHE A 925 12.83 -71.20 -33.23
N SER A 926 14.16 -71.42 -33.38
CA SER A 926 14.99 -72.12 -32.38
C SER A 926 15.09 -71.35 -31.07
N GLU A 927 14.85 -69.99 -31.09
CA GLU A 927 14.75 -69.07 -29.97
C GLU A 927 13.59 -68.16 -30.24
N MET A 928 13.04 -67.55 -29.17
CA MET A 928 11.88 -66.66 -29.34
C MET A 928 12.31 -65.42 -30.14
N PRO A 929 11.73 -65.12 -31.30
CA PRO A 929 12.04 -63.94 -32.08
C PRO A 929 11.49 -62.65 -31.40
N GLY A 930 12.09 -61.47 -31.59
CA GLY A 930 11.59 -60.21 -31.06
C GLY A 930 10.20 -59.86 -31.59
N SER A 931 9.84 -60.31 -32.78
CA SER A 931 8.51 -60.20 -33.40
C SER A 931 8.41 -61.31 -34.52
N ILE A 932 7.17 -61.66 -34.87
CA ILE A 932 6.90 -62.70 -35.85
C ILE A 932 6.26 -62.04 -37.09
N ASP A 933 7.02 -61.98 -38.15
CA ASP A 933 6.48 -61.59 -39.45
C ASP A 933 5.65 -62.73 -40.03
N VAL A 934 4.36 -62.54 -40.26
CA VAL A 934 3.42 -63.52 -40.83
C VAL A 934 3.02 -63.16 -42.24
N SER A 935 3.62 -62.21 -42.91
CA SER A 935 3.27 -61.73 -44.24
C SER A 935 3.39 -62.82 -45.30
N SER A 936 4.30 -63.80 -45.13
CA SER A 936 4.53 -64.96 -46.02
C SER A 936 3.56 -66.13 -45.80
N LEU A 937 2.70 -66.03 -44.73
CA LEU A 937 1.75 -67.11 -44.40
C LEU A 937 0.40 -66.88 -45.09
N GLN A 938 -0.30 -68.00 -45.40
CA GLN A 938 -1.66 -67.92 -45.97
C GLN A 938 -2.69 -67.54 -44.86
N SER A 939 -3.74 -66.78 -45.22
CA SER A 939 -4.86 -66.54 -44.36
C SER A 939 -5.52 -67.85 -43.92
N GLY A 940 -5.94 -67.85 -42.64
CA GLY A 940 -6.53 -69.09 -42.07
C GLY A 940 -6.04 -69.35 -40.63
N ILE A 941 -6.33 -70.50 -40.11
CA ILE A 941 -5.91 -70.93 -38.80
C ILE A 941 -4.46 -71.44 -38.85
N VAL A 942 -3.59 -70.93 -38.08
CA VAL A 942 -2.23 -71.37 -37.80
C VAL A 942 -2.17 -71.95 -36.39
N ILE A 943 -1.59 -73.16 -36.30
CA ILE A 943 -1.41 -73.80 -34.98
C ILE A 943 0.04 -73.49 -34.53
N PHE A 944 0.14 -72.97 -33.27
CA PHE A 944 1.47 -72.79 -32.66
C PHE A 944 1.78 -73.85 -31.63
N LYS A 945 3.07 -74.14 -31.49
CA LYS A 945 3.62 -75.05 -30.49
C LYS A 945 4.84 -74.36 -29.84
N LEU A 946 4.75 -74.06 -28.54
CA LEU A 946 5.84 -73.54 -27.71
C LEU A 946 6.51 -74.75 -27.02
N MET A 947 7.83 -74.77 -27.08
CA MET A 947 8.62 -75.87 -26.44
C MET A 947 9.76 -75.25 -25.59
N SER A 948 10.06 -75.83 -24.45
CA SER A 948 11.26 -75.54 -23.73
C SER A 948 12.54 -76.01 -24.45
N ALA A 949 13.68 -75.47 -24.02
CA ALA A 949 14.98 -75.80 -24.68
C ALA A 949 15.32 -77.29 -24.68
N ASP A 950 14.80 -78.03 -23.75
CA ASP A 950 14.92 -79.51 -23.67
C ASP A 950 13.92 -80.31 -24.58
N GLY A 951 13.09 -79.55 -25.30
CA GLY A 951 12.10 -80.09 -26.24
C GLY A 951 10.75 -80.51 -25.65
N LYS A 952 10.49 -80.22 -24.40
CA LYS A 952 9.18 -80.45 -23.80
C LYS A 952 8.18 -79.46 -24.33
N VAL A 953 6.98 -79.88 -24.69
CA VAL A 953 5.90 -78.99 -25.09
C VAL A 953 5.34 -78.25 -23.88
N LEU A 954 5.46 -76.94 -23.91
CA LEU A 954 4.92 -76.06 -22.88
C LEU A 954 3.46 -75.72 -23.21
N GLU A 955 3.19 -75.29 -24.46
CA GLU A 955 1.82 -74.86 -24.83
C GLU A 955 1.56 -75.13 -26.35
N ARG A 956 0.27 -75.30 -26.69
CA ARG A 956 -0.25 -75.37 -28.04
C ARG A 956 -1.51 -74.55 -28.18
N GLY A 957 -1.62 -73.83 -29.23
CA GLY A 957 -2.83 -73.00 -29.45
C GLY A 957 -3.06 -72.68 -30.94
N LYS A 958 -4.02 -71.77 -31.15
CA LYS A 958 -4.44 -71.38 -32.51
C LYS A 958 -4.24 -69.87 -32.68
N LEU A 959 -3.77 -69.48 -33.85
CA LEU A 959 -3.73 -68.09 -34.30
C LEU A 959 -4.63 -67.96 -35.51
N MET A 960 -5.30 -66.86 -35.70
CA MET A 960 -6.13 -66.59 -36.84
C MET A 960 -5.50 -65.45 -37.66
N LEU A 961 -5.11 -65.78 -38.93
CA LEU A 961 -4.64 -64.78 -39.83
C LEU A 961 -5.78 -64.44 -40.81
N LEU A 962 -6.11 -63.18 -40.93
CA LEU A 962 -7.19 -62.65 -41.78
C LEU A 962 -6.73 -62.24 -43.13
#